data_c47c2e2d86db258f210ecbe87e1337ee
#
_entry.id   c47c2e2d86db258f210ecbe87e1337ee
#
_cell.length_a   1.000
_cell.length_b   1.000
_cell.length_c   1.000
_cell.angle_alpha   90.00
_cell.angle_beta   90.00
_cell.angle_gamma   90.00
#
_symmetry.space_group_name_H-M   'P 1'
#
loop_
_entity.id
_entity.type
_entity.pdbx_description
1 polymer ?
#
loop_
_entity_poly.entity_id
_entity_poly.type
_entity_poly.pdbx_seq_one_letter_code
_entity_poly.pdbx_strand_id
1 'polypeptide(L)'
;MPANLSSALETFKRQRDAAEAHYLKANRVSVFFREYTAAVETLLAALWVEHFQNSALCLMAVGGFGRGELYPCSDVDLAVVSPAPLSDGIQEQIARFVQTLWDCKLMPSVKSGSVDELCESVRNDITGDTAFLEARFLFGNRQTVDKLAEKMNAQRNVAAFVEAKLVEMEHRHAKSQGSGAVLEPNIKSCPGGLRDIHTLLWIAKAQGLATDLPDLLKQRILTRAEAGMFSHGYRRLAHIRIHLHLNANRAEDRLLFDLQPQVAESMGYEGLNLRRQSEELMRVFYRAIKTVKQLGGILTPMLQSRVSSTPLRVTLRIDDDYIQVNNQIAARHTDIFFRRPEHIFKIVEIMQQRNDITALEPQTLRAWWGATRKINRSFYQNPENRRRFAGFFRNGNGLTQTLRFLNLYGVLGRYLPAWEKIIGLLQHDLFHIYPVDDHILTVVRNVRRLALDMHSHELPYASALMQSFEKQDILYLAAFFHDIAKGRGGDHAIQGIADARQFAADHFLTGEESDLLAWLVENHLLMSAVAQKEDIQDPDVLDAFCKRVQTHERLSALYLLTISDIRGTNPKLWNAWRASLLESLFHAAGRYLTGNGGNPHTLFGRRRQEAADLLTRAAVPEKQQKKLWNALGSAYFARHQSREILWHAANLVHDFETPIVRSRILPQSDSFQVMVFMPNGPRLFARLCRIFSRHGFDILAARAFITEHDYILDTFIVQIPSQHAPEDYPDIQSALEAELNSFIHGHTVAEISSHSRRISRRSRYMPIAPSITITPEEDYPDWYSVEITAVNRPFLLADMAEVFFAHNVSLRYAKISTLDERAEDSFTVFSLDLKNPKIQSSLKQTLLEQLS
;
A
#
# COMPACT_ATOMS: atom_id res chain seq x y z
N MET A 1 0.11 -47.61 18.77
CA MET A 1 1.55 -47.35 18.53
C MET A 1 2.40 -48.29 19.31
N PRO A 2 3.50 -48.88 18.76
CA PRO A 2 4.48 -49.64 19.51
C PRO A 2 5.07 -48.78 20.66
N ALA A 3 5.44 -49.44 21.79
CA ALA A 3 5.94 -48.75 22.96
C ALA A 3 7.20 -47.88 22.68
N ASN A 4 8.07 -48.37 21.82
CA ASN A 4 9.26 -47.62 21.36
C ASN A 4 8.94 -46.33 20.61
N LEU A 5 7.88 -46.32 19.80
CA LEU A 5 7.45 -45.16 19.05
C LEU A 5 6.82 -44.10 19.96
N SER A 6 6.05 -44.53 20.96
CA SER A 6 5.49 -43.64 21.98
C SER A 6 6.58 -42.88 22.73
N SER A 7 7.64 -43.60 23.16
CA SER A 7 8.81 -43.00 23.84
C SER A 7 9.61 -42.05 22.96
N ALA A 8 9.78 -42.39 21.67
CA ALA A 8 10.45 -41.51 20.68
C ALA A 8 9.66 -40.21 20.46
N LEU A 9 8.32 -40.31 20.36
CA LEU A 9 7.45 -39.16 20.20
C LEU A 9 7.45 -38.24 21.45
N GLU A 10 7.45 -38.80 22.63
CA GLU A 10 7.58 -38.03 23.89
C GLU A 10 8.94 -37.33 23.96
N THR A 11 10.02 -38.00 23.59
CA THR A 11 11.37 -37.43 23.54
C THR A 11 11.41 -36.27 22.51
N PHE A 12 10.87 -36.46 21.32
CA PHE A 12 10.76 -35.41 20.32
C PHE A 12 10.00 -34.18 20.84
N LYS A 13 8.82 -34.36 21.43
CA LYS A 13 8.03 -33.26 21.98
C LYS A 13 8.83 -32.49 23.03
N ARG A 14 9.46 -33.20 23.98
CA ARG A 14 10.28 -32.57 25.01
C ARG A 14 11.46 -31.79 24.43
N GLN A 15 12.17 -32.35 23.44
CA GLN A 15 13.31 -31.68 22.79
C GLN A 15 12.86 -30.47 22.01
N ARG A 16 11.75 -30.55 21.28
CA ARG A 16 11.14 -29.45 20.53
C ARG A 16 10.76 -28.29 21.47
N ASP A 17 9.99 -28.60 22.52
CA ASP A 17 9.54 -27.59 23.49
C ASP A 17 10.73 -26.95 24.23
N ALA A 18 11.78 -27.72 24.49
CA ALA A 18 13.04 -27.22 25.08
C ALA A 18 13.76 -26.27 24.11
N ALA A 19 13.83 -26.60 22.82
CA ALA A 19 14.45 -25.75 21.79
C ALA A 19 13.69 -24.41 21.62
N GLU A 20 12.36 -24.45 21.62
CA GLU A 20 11.51 -23.27 21.58
C GLU A 20 11.69 -22.38 22.83
N ALA A 21 11.64 -22.97 24.00
CA ALA A 21 11.85 -22.26 25.27
C ALA A 21 13.28 -21.67 25.40
N HIS A 22 14.29 -22.41 24.93
CA HIS A 22 15.67 -21.92 24.88
C HIS A 22 15.79 -20.74 23.91
N TYR A 23 15.17 -20.83 22.75
CA TYR A 23 15.16 -19.75 21.75
C TYR A 23 14.53 -18.47 22.28
N LEU A 24 13.36 -18.56 22.91
CA LEU A 24 12.67 -17.40 23.49
C LEU A 24 13.51 -16.68 24.57
N LYS A 25 14.42 -17.39 25.26
CA LYS A 25 15.35 -16.80 26.23
C LYS A 25 16.61 -16.24 25.60
N ALA A 26 17.20 -16.95 24.62
CA ALA A 26 18.54 -16.66 24.10
C ALA A 26 18.54 -15.86 22.79
N ASN A 27 17.44 -15.85 22.04
CA ASN A 27 17.26 -15.19 20.73
C ASN A 27 18.36 -15.56 19.70
N ARG A 28 18.85 -16.82 19.72
CA ARG A 28 19.92 -17.30 18.84
C ARG A 28 19.38 -18.20 17.73
N VAL A 29 19.10 -17.65 16.55
CA VAL A 29 18.54 -18.33 15.38
C VAL A 29 19.31 -19.61 14.99
N SER A 30 20.65 -19.56 14.93
CA SER A 30 21.47 -20.72 14.55
C SER A 30 21.43 -21.85 15.58
N VAL A 31 21.29 -21.51 16.86
CA VAL A 31 21.14 -22.49 17.94
C VAL A 31 19.77 -23.16 17.83
N PHE A 32 18.73 -22.35 17.62
CA PHE A 32 17.37 -22.86 17.45
C PHE A 32 17.30 -23.87 16.28
N PHE A 33 17.78 -23.50 15.10
CA PHE A 33 17.75 -24.41 13.96
C PHE A 33 18.47 -25.73 14.23
N ARG A 34 19.65 -25.66 14.87
CA ARG A 34 20.39 -26.89 15.22
C ARG A 34 19.61 -27.78 16.20
N GLU A 35 19.07 -27.22 17.28
CA GLU A 35 18.34 -27.96 18.31
C GLU A 35 17.02 -28.51 17.78
N TYR A 36 16.26 -27.69 17.05
CA TYR A 36 14.97 -28.07 16.48
C TYR A 36 15.15 -29.15 15.39
N THR A 37 16.11 -28.97 14.49
CA THR A 37 16.46 -29.96 13.47
C THR A 37 16.89 -31.29 14.09
N ALA A 38 17.75 -31.25 15.11
CA ALA A 38 18.21 -32.45 15.83
C ALA A 38 17.05 -33.19 16.51
N ALA A 39 16.06 -32.49 17.04
CA ALA A 39 14.87 -33.10 17.63
C ALA A 39 14.09 -33.91 16.58
N VAL A 40 13.88 -33.33 15.38
CA VAL A 40 13.22 -34.02 14.27
C VAL A 40 14.05 -35.23 13.80
N GLU A 41 15.37 -35.09 13.66
CA GLU A 41 16.27 -36.18 13.27
C GLU A 41 16.25 -37.34 14.27
N THR A 42 16.16 -37.03 15.55
CA THR A 42 16.05 -38.06 16.62
C THR A 42 14.78 -38.89 16.42
N LEU A 43 13.65 -38.28 16.14
CA LEU A 43 12.40 -38.97 15.83
C LEU A 43 12.52 -39.78 14.55
N LEU A 44 13.06 -39.18 13.47
CA LEU A 44 13.26 -39.86 12.19
C LEU A 44 14.18 -41.07 12.31
N ALA A 45 15.21 -41.02 13.16
CA ALA A 45 16.10 -42.15 13.42
C ALA A 45 15.33 -43.35 14.01
N ALA A 46 14.47 -43.11 14.98
CA ALA A 46 13.65 -44.15 15.58
C ALA A 46 12.66 -44.76 14.55
N LEU A 47 12.01 -43.93 13.77
CA LEU A 47 11.08 -44.36 12.71
C LEU A 47 11.78 -45.10 11.59
N TRP A 48 12.99 -44.69 11.21
CA TRP A 48 13.78 -45.38 10.19
C TRP A 48 14.13 -46.79 10.60
N VAL A 49 14.59 -46.97 11.83
CA VAL A 49 14.90 -48.34 12.38
C VAL A 49 13.67 -49.21 12.40
N GLU A 50 12.50 -48.68 12.74
CA GLU A 50 11.26 -49.46 12.77
C GLU A 50 10.76 -49.90 11.41
N HIS A 51 10.80 -49.01 10.41
CA HIS A 51 10.21 -49.27 9.11
C HIS A 51 11.18 -49.90 8.10
N PHE A 52 12.50 -49.64 8.19
CA PHE A 52 13.47 -49.92 7.14
C PHE A 52 14.72 -50.69 7.61
N GLN A 53 14.61 -51.45 8.73
CA GLN A 53 15.72 -52.21 9.22
C GLN A 53 16.24 -53.20 8.15
N ASN A 54 17.58 -53.15 7.87
CA ASN A 54 18.25 -53.96 6.85
C ASN A 54 17.85 -53.70 5.38
N SER A 55 17.29 -52.54 5.07
CA SER A 55 16.98 -52.17 3.68
C SER A 55 18.18 -51.52 2.96
N ALA A 56 18.25 -51.65 1.63
CA ALA A 56 19.22 -50.94 0.80
C ALA A 56 18.86 -49.48 0.54
N LEU A 57 17.76 -49.01 1.16
CA LEU A 57 17.27 -47.65 1.00
C LEU A 57 18.13 -46.64 1.76
N CYS A 58 18.02 -45.41 1.35
CA CYS A 58 18.52 -44.29 2.16
C CYS A 58 17.48 -43.20 2.32
N LEU A 59 17.55 -42.47 3.43
CA LEU A 59 16.75 -41.29 3.73
C LEU A 59 17.65 -40.06 3.65
N MET A 60 17.15 -39.06 2.95
CA MET A 60 17.76 -37.76 2.82
C MET A 60 16.81 -36.64 3.29
N ALA A 61 17.37 -35.64 3.97
CA ALA A 61 16.69 -34.36 4.12
C ALA A 61 16.92 -33.54 2.86
N VAL A 62 15.89 -32.90 2.35
CA VAL A 62 15.97 -32.03 1.17
C VAL A 62 15.40 -30.63 1.47
N GLY A 63 15.55 -29.68 0.57
CA GLY A 63 14.97 -28.35 0.75
C GLY A 63 15.42 -27.66 2.05
N GLY A 64 14.46 -27.09 2.78
CA GLY A 64 14.73 -26.39 4.05
C GLY A 64 15.30 -27.29 5.15
N PHE A 65 14.82 -28.49 5.22
CA PHE A 65 15.34 -29.49 6.15
C PHE A 65 16.74 -29.95 5.78
N GLY A 66 17.03 -30.06 4.47
CA GLY A 66 18.37 -30.35 3.98
C GLY A 66 19.41 -29.31 4.41
N ARG A 67 19.05 -28.00 4.43
CA ARG A 67 19.90 -26.93 4.96
C ARG A 67 20.04 -26.94 6.48
N GLY A 68 19.26 -27.75 7.21
CA GLY A 68 19.19 -27.71 8.66
C GLY A 68 18.44 -26.48 9.19
N GLU A 69 17.52 -25.93 8.42
CA GLU A 69 16.75 -24.73 8.74
C GLU A 69 15.25 -25.04 8.87
N LEU A 70 14.90 -25.87 9.86
CA LEU A 70 13.51 -26.09 10.19
C LEU A 70 12.95 -24.98 11.05
N TYR A 71 11.90 -24.35 10.56
CA TYR A 71 11.10 -23.39 11.33
C TYR A 71 9.99 -24.12 12.10
N PRO A 72 9.45 -23.55 13.17
CA PRO A 72 8.28 -24.08 13.83
C PRO A 72 7.15 -24.31 12.81
N CYS A 73 6.45 -25.42 12.91
CA CYS A 73 5.34 -25.78 12.01
C CYS A 73 5.67 -25.86 10.50
N SER A 74 6.95 -25.88 10.10
CA SER A 74 7.32 -26.02 8.68
C SER A 74 7.25 -27.49 8.23
N ASP A 75 7.13 -27.67 6.91
CA ASP A 75 7.18 -28.97 6.29
C ASP A 75 8.55 -29.62 6.53
N VAL A 76 8.53 -30.98 6.63
CA VAL A 76 9.73 -31.80 6.72
C VAL A 76 9.93 -32.46 5.35
N ASP A 77 10.78 -31.85 4.52
CA ASP A 77 11.06 -32.31 3.18
C ASP A 77 12.06 -33.48 3.21
N LEU A 78 11.63 -34.63 2.71
CA LEU A 78 12.39 -35.89 2.72
C LEU A 78 12.49 -36.50 1.32
N ALA A 79 13.56 -37.26 1.08
CA ALA A 79 13.67 -38.15 -0.05
C ALA A 79 14.07 -39.55 0.39
N VAL A 80 13.31 -40.58 -0.03
CA VAL A 80 13.65 -42.00 0.14
C VAL A 80 14.22 -42.47 -1.18
N VAL A 81 15.50 -42.80 -1.18
CA VAL A 81 16.26 -43.17 -2.40
C VAL A 81 16.59 -44.66 -2.39
N SER A 82 16.33 -45.33 -3.51
CA SER A 82 16.66 -46.76 -3.72
C SER A 82 17.76 -46.88 -4.76
N PRO A 83 18.66 -47.88 -4.64
CA PRO A 83 19.62 -48.19 -5.71
C PRO A 83 18.99 -48.80 -6.97
N ALA A 84 17.76 -49.34 -6.87
CA ALA A 84 17.00 -49.98 -7.94
C ALA A 84 15.52 -49.51 -7.90
N PRO A 85 14.71 -49.78 -8.97
CA PRO A 85 13.28 -49.47 -8.98
C PRO A 85 12.56 -50.03 -7.76
N LEU A 86 11.62 -49.27 -7.23
CA LEU A 86 10.88 -49.61 -6.02
C LEU A 86 9.90 -50.75 -6.27
N SER A 87 10.01 -51.87 -5.56
CA SER A 87 8.99 -52.94 -5.58
C SER A 87 7.73 -52.48 -4.83
N ASP A 88 6.58 -53.12 -5.12
CA ASP A 88 5.29 -52.82 -4.47
C ASP A 88 5.40 -52.93 -2.92
N GLY A 89 6.11 -53.94 -2.41
CA GLY A 89 6.32 -54.08 -0.96
C GLY A 89 7.11 -52.95 -0.33
N ILE A 90 8.10 -52.38 -1.05
CA ILE A 90 8.86 -51.23 -0.60
C ILE A 90 8.00 -49.97 -0.64
N GLN A 91 7.19 -49.81 -1.68
CA GLN A 91 6.25 -48.67 -1.80
C GLN A 91 5.24 -48.67 -0.65
N GLU A 92 4.70 -49.84 -0.28
CA GLU A 92 3.83 -49.99 0.90
C GLU A 92 4.55 -49.65 2.24
N GLN A 93 5.83 -50.04 2.38
CA GLN A 93 6.62 -49.64 3.55
C GLN A 93 6.82 -48.13 3.64
N ILE A 94 7.14 -47.48 2.51
CA ILE A 94 7.28 -46.03 2.42
C ILE A 94 5.94 -45.36 2.77
N ALA A 95 4.82 -45.83 2.24
CA ALA A 95 3.51 -45.32 2.54
C ALA A 95 3.17 -45.41 4.04
N ARG A 96 3.49 -46.51 4.68
CA ARG A 96 3.34 -46.70 6.13
C ARG A 96 4.24 -45.75 6.94
N PHE A 97 5.48 -45.56 6.52
CA PHE A 97 6.39 -44.59 7.11
C PHE A 97 5.84 -43.16 7.03
N VAL A 98 5.35 -42.76 5.85
CA VAL A 98 4.74 -41.43 5.67
C VAL A 98 3.48 -41.28 6.53
N GLN A 99 2.64 -42.30 6.62
CA GLN A 99 1.48 -42.29 7.53
C GLN A 99 1.91 -42.12 8.99
N THR A 100 2.95 -42.78 9.43
CA THR A 100 3.48 -42.68 10.79
C THR A 100 4.03 -41.25 11.08
N LEU A 101 4.63 -40.60 10.07
CA LEU A 101 5.06 -39.19 10.18
C LEU A 101 3.86 -38.26 10.42
N TRP A 102 2.77 -38.43 9.69
CA TRP A 102 1.52 -37.72 9.90
C TRP A 102 0.93 -37.96 11.29
N ASP A 103 0.93 -39.22 11.75
CA ASP A 103 0.46 -39.57 13.08
C ASP A 103 1.31 -38.91 14.20
N CYS A 104 2.59 -38.67 13.92
CA CYS A 104 3.49 -37.91 14.77
C CYS A 104 3.28 -36.38 14.69
N LYS A 105 2.30 -35.89 13.95
CA LYS A 105 2.00 -34.48 13.70
C LYS A 105 3.14 -33.72 13.02
N LEU A 106 3.98 -34.41 12.27
CA LEU A 106 4.86 -33.78 11.31
C LEU A 106 4.09 -33.53 10.00
N MET A 107 4.55 -32.56 9.24
CA MET A 107 4.01 -32.26 7.90
C MET A 107 5.04 -32.75 6.85
N PRO A 108 5.05 -34.08 6.52
CA PRO A 108 6.07 -34.61 5.62
C PRO A 108 5.75 -34.28 4.17
N SER A 109 6.77 -33.89 3.43
CA SER A 109 6.80 -33.87 1.98
C SER A 109 7.85 -34.87 1.52
N VAL A 110 7.42 -36.02 1.01
CA VAL A 110 8.31 -37.16 0.72
C VAL A 110 8.35 -37.45 -0.77
N LYS A 111 9.54 -37.38 -1.39
CA LYS A 111 9.81 -37.94 -2.72
C LYS A 111 10.45 -39.31 -2.55
N SER A 112 10.06 -40.30 -3.37
CA SER A 112 10.65 -41.65 -3.34
C SER A 112 10.90 -42.17 -4.74
N GLY A 113 11.95 -42.92 -4.90
CA GLY A 113 12.30 -43.54 -6.19
C GLY A 113 13.71 -44.09 -6.24
N SER A 114 14.06 -44.75 -7.33
CA SER A 114 15.42 -45.10 -7.64
C SER A 114 16.27 -43.87 -8.00
N VAL A 115 17.59 -44.04 -7.99
CA VAL A 115 18.52 -42.96 -8.44
C VAL A 115 18.13 -42.46 -9.83
N ASP A 116 17.76 -43.38 -10.75
CA ASP A 116 17.43 -43.00 -12.14
C ASP A 116 16.09 -42.25 -12.24
N GLU A 117 15.06 -42.76 -11.56
CA GLU A 117 13.73 -42.13 -11.52
C GLU A 117 13.78 -40.75 -10.93
N LEU A 118 14.51 -40.57 -9.82
CA LEU A 118 14.66 -39.24 -9.19
C LEU A 118 15.45 -38.29 -10.07
N CYS A 119 16.50 -38.74 -10.74
CA CYS A 119 17.24 -37.91 -11.70
C CYS A 119 16.36 -37.46 -12.87
N GLU A 120 15.52 -38.37 -13.40
CA GLU A 120 14.59 -38.04 -14.50
C GLU A 120 13.50 -37.06 -14.03
N SER A 121 12.94 -37.29 -12.83
CA SER A 121 11.84 -36.48 -12.30
C SER A 121 12.24 -34.99 -12.12
N VAL A 122 13.51 -34.70 -11.89
CA VAL A 122 13.99 -33.33 -11.69
C VAL A 122 14.56 -32.67 -12.96
N ARG A 123 14.69 -33.42 -14.05
CA ARG A 123 15.28 -32.91 -15.31
C ARG A 123 14.59 -31.63 -15.80
N ASN A 124 13.27 -31.57 -15.70
CA ASN A 124 12.42 -30.46 -16.12
C ASN A 124 11.72 -29.78 -14.93
N ASP A 125 12.04 -30.15 -13.68
CA ASP A 125 11.49 -29.58 -12.46
C ASP A 125 12.55 -28.79 -11.70
N ILE A 126 12.62 -27.48 -11.95
CA ILE A 126 13.57 -26.59 -11.27
C ILE A 126 13.38 -26.58 -9.74
N THR A 127 12.15 -26.82 -9.26
CA THR A 127 11.85 -26.85 -7.82
C THR A 127 12.41 -28.14 -7.21
N GLY A 128 12.21 -29.26 -7.89
CA GLY A 128 12.79 -30.55 -7.49
C GLY A 128 14.31 -30.53 -7.53
N ASP A 129 14.93 -30.04 -8.61
CA ASP A 129 16.39 -29.90 -8.71
C ASP A 129 16.96 -29.02 -7.59
N THR A 130 16.28 -27.92 -7.26
CA THR A 130 16.67 -27.06 -6.15
C THR A 130 16.57 -27.78 -4.79
N ALA A 131 15.54 -28.59 -4.57
CA ALA A 131 15.38 -29.35 -3.33
C ALA A 131 16.53 -30.36 -3.15
N PHE A 132 16.91 -31.06 -4.22
CA PHE A 132 18.04 -31.99 -4.19
C PHE A 132 19.41 -31.30 -4.15
N LEU A 133 19.54 -30.08 -4.65
CA LEU A 133 20.74 -29.28 -4.47
C LEU A 133 21.06 -29.04 -2.98
N GLU A 134 20.04 -28.99 -2.14
CA GLU A 134 20.15 -28.85 -0.68
C GLU A 134 20.19 -30.18 0.07
N ALA A 135 20.19 -31.30 -0.66
CA ALA A 135 20.08 -32.61 -0.04
C ALA A 135 21.22 -32.95 0.94
N ARG A 136 20.83 -33.55 2.06
CA ARG A 136 21.74 -34.01 3.10
C ARG A 136 21.37 -35.44 3.53
N PHE A 137 22.39 -36.33 3.61
CA PHE A 137 22.23 -37.71 4.09
C PHE A 137 21.74 -37.73 5.53
N LEU A 138 20.76 -38.60 5.83
CA LEU A 138 20.30 -38.86 7.19
C LEU A 138 20.64 -40.30 7.58
N PHE A 139 20.03 -41.27 6.94
CA PHE A 139 20.13 -42.71 7.34
C PHE A 139 20.21 -43.63 6.12
N GLY A 140 20.71 -44.87 6.34
CA GLY A 140 20.71 -45.91 5.32
C GLY A 140 22.00 -46.00 4.49
N ASN A 141 21.92 -46.39 3.24
CA ASN A 141 23.05 -46.63 2.38
C ASN A 141 23.65 -45.33 1.77
N ARG A 142 24.80 -44.89 2.30
CA ARG A 142 25.49 -43.68 1.87
C ARG A 142 25.95 -43.71 0.41
N GLN A 143 26.37 -44.90 -0.09
CA GLN A 143 26.80 -45.02 -1.50
C GLN A 143 25.70 -44.70 -2.50
N THR A 144 24.44 -45.00 -2.16
CA THR A 144 23.28 -44.65 -2.99
C THR A 144 23.14 -43.09 -3.11
N VAL A 145 23.39 -42.39 -2.00
CA VAL A 145 23.36 -40.94 -1.98
C VAL A 145 24.48 -40.32 -2.83
N ASP A 146 25.69 -40.85 -2.69
CA ASP A 146 26.84 -40.36 -3.44
C ASP A 146 26.62 -40.52 -4.95
N LYS A 147 26.09 -41.70 -5.37
CA LYS A 147 25.69 -41.95 -6.81
C LYS A 147 24.61 -40.99 -7.29
N LEU A 148 23.60 -40.72 -6.46
CA LEU A 148 22.54 -39.75 -6.80
C LEU A 148 23.14 -38.35 -7.00
N ALA A 149 23.96 -37.88 -6.07
CA ALA A 149 24.58 -36.59 -6.12
C ALA A 149 25.50 -36.41 -7.34
N GLU A 150 26.33 -37.43 -7.65
CA GLU A 150 27.18 -37.45 -8.84
C GLU A 150 26.35 -37.33 -10.12
N LYS A 151 25.31 -38.19 -10.25
CA LYS A 151 24.46 -38.20 -11.43
C LYS A 151 23.68 -36.88 -11.60
N MET A 152 23.09 -36.36 -10.56
CA MET A 152 22.37 -35.06 -10.59
C MET A 152 23.29 -33.90 -10.95
N ASN A 153 24.50 -33.88 -10.41
CA ASN A 153 25.47 -32.83 -10.73
C ASN A 153 25.98 -32.95 -12.18
N ALA A 154 26.18 -34.17 -12.69
CA ALA A 154 26.62 -34.38 -14.06
C ALA A 154 25.55 -34.01 -15.11
N GLN A 155 24.27 -34.14 -14.79
CA GLN A 155 23.18 -33.80 -15.72
C GLN A 155 22.74 -32.35 -15.64
N ARG A 156 23.08 -31.60 -14.55
CA ARG A 156 22.63 -30.23 -14.34
C ARG A 156 23.26 -29.28 -15.35
N ASN A 157 22.43 -28.66 -16.17
CA ASN A 157 22.87 -27.52 -16.98
C ASN A 157 22.87 -26.27 -16.12
N VAL A 158 24.03 -25.88 -15.64
CA VAL A 158 24.19 -24.76 -14.69
C VAL A 158 23.69 -23.43 -15.26
N ALA A 159 23.91 -23.16 -16.55
CA ALA A 159 23.45 -21.92 -17.18
C ALA A 159 21.91 -21.85 -17.22
N ALA A 160 21.27 -22.94 -17.68
CA ALA A 160 19.82 -23.04 -17.70
C ALA A 160 19.21 -22.97 -16.28
N PHE A 161 19.87 -23.59 -15.28
CA PHE A 161 19.45 -23.51 -13.88
C PHE A 161 19.45 -22.07 -13.36
N VAL A 162 20.56 -21.33 -13.62
CA VAL A 162 20.68 -19.93 -13.19
C VAL A 162 19.60 -19.08 -13.82
N GLU A 163 19.40 -19.20 -15.15
CA GLU A 163 18.37 -18.45 -15.86
C GLU A 163 16.97 -18.75 -15.31
N ALA A 164 16.61 -20.03 -15.14
CA ALA A 164 15.31 -20.44 -14.61
C ALA A 164 15.08 -19.91 -13.18
N LYS A 165 16.12 -19.89 -12.33
CA LYS A 165 16.00 -19.34 -10.95
C LYS A 165 15.83 -17.83 -10.95
N LEU A 166 16.43 -17.09 -11.89
CA LEU A 166 16.23 -15.66 -12.03
C LEU A 166 14.82 -15.33 -12.53
N VAL A 167 14.32 -16.06 -13.53
CA VAL A 167 12.94 -15.93 -14.02
C VAL A 167 11.93 -16.26 -12.91
N GLU A 168 12.16 -17.33 -12.13
CA GLU A 168 11.32 -17.66 -10.96
C GLU A 168 11.30 -16.51 -9.94
N MET A 169 12.45 -15.91 -9.69
CA MET A 169 12.59 -14.77 -8.77
C MET A 169 11.80 -13.56 -9.28
N GLU A 170 11.90 -13.22 -10.57
CA GLU A 170 11.17 -12.12 -11.19
C GLU A 170 9.66 -12.32 -11.13
N HIS A 171 9.17 -13.53 -11.49
CA HIS A 171 7.74 -13.84 -11.38
C HIS A 171 7.23 -13.76 -9.95
N ARG A 172 8.02 -14.20 -8.97
CA ARG A 172 7.68 -14.09 -7.55
C ARG A 172 7.59 -12.62 -7.11
N HIS A 173 8.56 -11.80 -7.52
CA HIS A 173 8.57 -10.36 -7.24
C HIS A 173 7.36 -9.65 -7.86
N ALA A 174 7.00 -9.98 -9.10
CA ALA A 174 5.84 -9.40 -9.78
C ALA A 174 4.53 -9.70 -9.04
N LYS A 175 4.34 -10.94 -8.54
CA LYS A 175 3.18 -11.32 -7.72
C LYS A 175 3.09 -10.57 -6.40
N SER A 176 4.20 -10.06 -5.88
CA SER A 176 4.29 -9.37 -4.58
C SER A 176 4.04 -7.86 -4.69
N GLN A 177 3.72 -7.32 -5.86
CA GLN A 177 3.58 -5.86 -6.07
C GLN A 177 2.18 -5.31 -5.74
N GLY A 178 1.23 -6.12 -5.25
CA GLY A 178 -0.10 -5.67 -4.85
C GLY A 178 -0.09 -4.90 -3.51
N SER A 179 -1.03 -3.96 -3.36
CA SER A 179 -1.15 -3.08 -2.18
C SER A 179 -1.24 -3.81 -0.83
N GLY A 180 -1.92 -4.97 -0.80
CA GLY A 180 -2.01 -5.79 0.42
C GLY A 180 -0.70 -6.49 0.79
N ALA A 181 0.23 -6.68 -0.16
CA ALA A 181 1.51 -7.33 0.09
C ALA A 181 2.52 -6.44 0.83
N VAL A 182 2.28 -5.13 0.89
CA VAL A 182 3.18 -4.21 1.58
C VAL A 182 2.86 -4.13 3.07
N LEU A 183 1.60 -4.01 3.45
CA LEU A 183 1.19 -3.94 4.86
C LEU A 183 1.28 -5.29 5.59
N GLU A 184 1.04 -6.37 4.88
CA GLU A 184 1.13 -7.75 5.36
C GLU A 184 2.13 -8.54 4.49
N PRO A 185 3.42 -8.19 4.53
CA PRO A 185 4.40 -8.76 3.64
C PRO A 185 4.67 -10.23 3.97
N ASN A 186 4.96 -11.01 2.92
CA ASN A 186 5.43 -12.38 3.10
C ASN A 186 6.94 -12.38 3.32
N ILE A 187 7.40 -12.76 4.51
CA ILE A 187 8.81 -12.73 4.94
C ILE A 187 9.69 -13.60 4.05
N LYS A 188 9.12 -14.71 3.57
CA LYS A 188 9.85 -15.69 2.75
C LYS A 188 9.96 -15.24 1.30
N SER A 189 8.86 -14.80 0.68
CA SER A 189 8.74 -14.67 -0.76
C SER A 189 8.68 -13.24 -1.30
N CYS A 190 8.61 -12.20 -0.44
CA CYS A 190 8.67 -10.81 -0.90
C CYS A 190 10.05 -10.46 -1.48
N PRO A 191 10.14 -9.41 -2.32
CA PRO A 191 11.43 -8.90 -2.79
C PRO A 191 12.35 -8.53 -1.62
N GLY A 192 13.55 -9.12 -1.56
CA GLY A 192 14.48 -9.00 -0.44
C GLY A 192 14.19 -9.92 0.74
N GLY A 193 13.23 -10.83 0.63
CA GLY A 193 12.89 -11.84 1.65
C GLY A 193 13.87 -13.01 1.67
N LEU A 194 13.58 -14.00 2.53
CA LEU A 194 14.45 -15.17 2.73
C LEU A 194 14.67 -15.97 1.44
N ARG A 195 13.68 -16.03 0.55
CA ARG A 195 13.79 -16.76 -0.72
C ARG A 195 14.82 -16.14 -1.66
N ASP A 196 15.01 -14.81 -1.64
CA ASP A 196 16.05 -14.15 -2.45
C ASP A 196 17.44 -14.54 -1.96
N ILE A 197 17.64 -14.61 -0.64
CA ILE A 197 18.88 -15.09 -0.02
C ILE A 197 19.17 -16.54 -0.47
N HIS A 198 18.17 -17.41 -0.35
CA HIS A 198 18.31 -18.80 -0.80
C HIS A 198 18.58 -18.91 -2.30
N THR A 199 17.92 -18.09 -3.12
CA THR A 199 18.15 -18.10 -4.56
C THR A 199 19.61 -17.78 -4.91
N LEU A 200 20.21 -16.78 -4.25
CA LEU A 200 21.64 -16.45 -4.45
C LEU A 200 22.56 -17.60 -4.02
N LEU A 201 22.27 -18.26 -2.89
CA LEU A 201 23.01 -19.41 -2.42
C LEU A 201 22.87 -20.62 -3.35
N TRP A 202 21.67 -20.90 -3.86
CA TRP A 202 21.44 -21.97 -4.83
C TRP A 202 22.20 -21.75 -6.14
N ILE A 203 22.16 -20.52 -6.64
CA ILE A 203 22.93 -20.16 -7.85
C ILE A 203 24.44 -20.37 -7.61
N ALA A 204 24.97 -19.92 -6.48
CA ALA A 204 26.37 -20.12 -6.13
C ALA A 204 26.72 -21.60 -5.96
N LYS A 205 25.86 -22.39 -5.33
CA LYS A 205 26.04 -23.83 -5.11
C LYS A 205 25.97 -24.63 -6.42
N ALA A 206 25.04 -24.30 -7.30
CA ALA A 206 24.95 -24.93 -8.64
C ALA A 206 26.19 -24.66 -9.50
N GLN A 207 26.85 -23.53 -9.29
CA GLN A 207 28.12 -23.16 -9.94
C GLN A 207 29.35 -23.77 -9.27
N GLY A 208 29.19 -24.51 -8.19
CA GLY A 208 30.31 -25.08 -7.41
C GLY A 208 31.14 -24.03 -6.66
N LEU A 209 30.62 -22.83 -6.47
CA LEU A 209 31.37 -21.71 -5.88
C LEU A 209 31.31 -21.71 -4.34
N ALA A 210 30.19 -22.08 -3.78
CA ALA A 210 29.96 -22.00 -2.34
C ALA A 210 28.79 -22.92 -1.92
N THR A 211 28.90 -23.47 -0.72
CA THR A 211 27.80 -24.21 -0.08
C THR A 211 27.03 -23.35 0.93
N ASP A 212 27.69 -22.33 1.46
CA ASP A 212 27.14 -21.41 2.45
C ASP A 212 27.74 -20.00 2.32
N LEU A 213 27.32 -19.07 3.20
CA LEU A 213 27.84 -17.69 3.24
C LEU A 213 29.34 -17.59 3.55
N PRO A 214 29.89 -18.34 4.51
CA PRO A 214 31.34 -18.39 4.77
C PRO A 214 32.16 -18.75 3.53
N ASP A 215 31.69 -19.67 2.72
CA ASP A 215 32.40 -20.05 1.49
C ASP A 215 32.40 -18.93 0.46
N LEU A 216 31.30 -18.17 0.31
CA LEU A 216 31.28 -16.97 -0.56
C LEU A 216 32.32 -15.93 -0.14
N LEU A 217 32.60 -15.82 1.16
CA LEU A 217 33.65 -14.95 1.67
C LEU A 217 35.06 -15.51 1.33
N LYS A 218 35.31 -16.82 1.53
CA LYS A 218 36.56 -17.48 1.17
C LYS A 218 36.88 -17.34 -0.31
N GLN A 219 35.84 -17.48 -1.16
CA GLN A 219 35.94 -17.30 -2.61
C GLN A 219 36.04 -15.84 -3.07
N ARG A 220 36.07 -14.88 -2.13
CA ARG A 220 36.10 -13.43 -2.39
C ARG A 220 34.95 -12.93 -3.26
N ILE A 221 33.84 -13.65 -3.29
CA ILE A 221 32.60 -13.22 -3.94
C ILE A 221 31.93 -12.14 -3.09
N LEU A 222 31.97 -12.30 -1.77
CA LEU A 222 31.59 -11.29 -0.79
C LEU A 222 32.81 -10.69 -0.10
N THR A 223 32.76 -9.43 0.20
CA THR A 223 33.68 -8.80 1.16
C THR A 223 33.24 -9.15 2.60
N ARG A 224 34.14 -8.99 3.57
CA ARG A 224 33.82 -9.22 4.97
C ARG A 224 32.66 -8.37 5.50
N ALA A 225 32.59 -7.12 5.04
CA ALA A 225 31.50 -6.21 5.38
C ALA A 225 30.16 -6.68 4.78
N GLU A 226 30.14 -7.06 3.50
CA GLU A 226 28.95 -7.58 2.81
C GLU A 226 28.46 -8.89 3.45
N ALA A 227 29.37 -9.82 3.77
CA ALA A 227 29.02 -11.06 4.47
C ALA A 227 28.40 -10.79 5.85
N GLY A 228 28.93 -9.80 6.59
CA GLY A 228 28.35 -9.34 7.85
C GLY A 228 26.93 -8.76 7.68
N MET A 229 26.73 -7.91 6.68
CA MET A 229 25.41 -7.33 6.36
C MET A 229 24.43 -8.41 5.93
N PHE A 230 24.86 -9.36 5.10
CA PHE A 230 24.03 -10.47 4.62
C PHE A 230 23.56 -11.36 5.78
N SER A 231 24.52 -11.78 6.64
CA SER A 231 24.23 -12.59 7.84
C SER A 231 23.30 -11.87 8.80
N HIS A 232 23.43 -10.54 8.93
CA HIS A 232 22.56 -9.75 9.79
C HIS A 232 21.14 -9.66 9.22
N GLY A 233 20.97 -9.38 7.92
CA GLY A 233 19.67 -9.37 7.25
C GLY A 233 18.98 -10.73 7.35
N TYR A 234 19.70 -11.81 7.03
CA TYR A 234 19.19 -13.17 7.15
C TYR A 234 18.70 -13.49 8.58
N ARG A 235 19.53 -13.24 9.58
CA ARG A 235 19.15 -13.52 10.99
C ARG A 235 17.93 -12.74 11.44
N ARG A 236 17.78 -11.47 11.01
CA ARG A 236 16.60 -10.67 11.34
C ARG A 236 15.33 -11.23 10.72
N LEU A 237 15.37 -11.57 9.42
CA LEU A 237 14.22 -12.18 8.74
C LEU A 237 13.86 -13.55 9.33
N ALA A 238 14.86 -14.39 9.62
CA ALA A 238 14.66 -15.68 10.24
C ALA A 238 14.07 -15.53 11.66
N HIS A 239 14.58 -14.58 12.45
CA HIS A 239 14.08 -14.26 13.79
C HIS A 239 12.61 -13.86 13.75
N ILE A 240 12.22 -12.93 12.88
CA ILE A 240 10.82 -12.53 12.73
C ILE A 240 9.95 -13.74 12.33
N ARG A 241 10.43 -14.58 11.40
CA ARG A 241 9.68 -15.76 10.92
C ARG A 241 9.49 -16.83 12.02
N ILE A 242 10.49 -17.06 12.88
CA ILE A 242 10.36 -18.00 14.00
C ILE A 242 9.27 -17.49 14.96
N HIS A 243 9.35 -16.24 15.38
CA HIS A 243 8.33 -15.64 16.25
C HIS A 243 6.95 -15.64 15.61
N LEU A 244 6.85 -15.40 14.29
CA LEU A 244 5.59 -15.44 13.57
C LEU A 244 4.95 -16.84 13.61
N HIS A 245 5.72 -17.90 13.34
CA HIS A 245 5.24 -19.27 13.40
C HIS A 245 4.81 -19.66 14.83
N LEU A 246 5.58 -19.28 15.84
CA LEU A 246 5.26 -19.56 17.26
C LEU A 246 3.96 -18.84 17.68
N ASN A 247 3.78 -17.57 17.34
CA ASN A 247 2.58 -16.82 17.69
C ASN A 247 1.35 -17.28 16.88
N ALA A 248 1.53 -17.63 15.60
CA ALA A 248 0.45 -18.10 14.74
C ALA A 248 0.07 -19.56 15.01
N ASN A 249 0.93 -20.35 15.67
CA ASN A 249 0.82 -21.80 15.85
C ASN A 249 0.56 -22.56 14.52
N ARG A 250 1.13 -22.07 13.43
CA ARG A 250 1.08 -22.64 12.09
C ARG A 250 2.19 -22.09 11.19
N ALA A 251 2.41 -22.71 10.04
CA ALA A 251 3.36 -22.24 9.03
C ALA A 251 2.82 -20.96 8.34
N GLU A 252 2.91 -19.80 9.02
CA GLU A 252 2.50 -18.51 8.52
C GLU A 252 3.71 -17.69 8.09
N ASP A 253 3.76 -17.35 6.81
CA ASP A 253 4.87 -16.55 6.26
C ASP A 253 4.49 -15.07 6.01
N ARG A 254 3.20 -14.70 6.20
CA ARG A 254 2.70 -13.33 6.08
C ARG A 254 2.61 -12.67 7.44
N LEU A 255 3.21 -11.50 7.56
CA LEU A 255 3.07 -10.64 8.75
C LEU A 255 1.69 -9.99 8.76
N LEU A 256 0.68 -10.80 9.11
CA LEU A 256 -0.72 -10.35 9.21
C LEU A 256 -0.85 -9.29 10.30
N PHE A 257 -1.75 -8.33 10.11
CA PHE A 257 -1.96 -7.21 11.03
C PHE A 257 -2.18 -7.63 12.49
N ASP A 258 -2.98 -8.68 12.67
CA ASP A 258 -3.30 -9.24 13.99
C ASP A 258 -2.11 -9.91 14.67
N LEU A 259 -1.14 -10.38 13.90
CA LEU A 259 0.07 -11.02 14.42
C LEU A 259 1.23 -10.05 14.65
N GLN A 260 1.26 -8.89 13.96
CA GLN A 260 2.35 -7.94 14.08
C GLN A 260 2.61 -7.47 15.53
N PRO A 261 1.60 -7.05 16.33
CA PRO A 261 1.83 -6.67 17.72
C PRO A 261 2.31 -7.84 18.58
N GLN A 262 1.74 -9.04 18.38
CA GLN A 262 2.10 -10.24 19.15
C GLN A 262 3.55 -10.67 18.87
N VAL A 263 3.94 -10.64 17.58
CA VAL A 263 5.33 -10.90 17.16
C VAL A 263 6.27 -9.84 17.73
N ALA A 264 5.89 -8.57 17.70
CA ALA A 264 6.70 -7.48 18.26
C ALA A 264 6.90 -7.64 19.77
N GLU A 265 5.84 -7.93 20.51
CA GLU A 265 5.88 -8.19 21.94
C GLU A 265 6.81 -9.37 22.27
N SER A 266 6.62 -10.51 21.58
CA SER A 266 7.45 -11.71 21.77
C SER A 266 8.92 -11.49 21.38
N MET A 267 9.23 -10.48 20.56
CA MET A 267 10.59 -10.04 20.22
C MET A 267 11.17 -9.01 21.21
N GLY A 268 10.42 -8.63 22.26
CA GLY A 268 10.88 -7.75 23.33
C GLY A 268 10.65 -6.26 23.11
N TYR A 269 9.73 -5.87 22.21
CA TYR A 269 9.30 -4.47 22.05
C TYR A 269 8.26 -4.09 23.09
N GLU A 270 8.61 -4.26 24.38
CA GLU A 270 7.75 -3.98 25.53
C GLU A 270 7.68 -2.47 25.84
N GLY A 271 6.63 -2.05 26.57
CA GLY A 271 6.48 -0.67 27.04
C GLY A 271 5.98 0.34 25.99
N LEU A 272 5.74 -0.10 24.75
CA LEU A 272 5.14 0.68 23.69
C LEU A 272 3.65 0.31 23.54
N ASN A 273 2.83 1.23 23.03
CA ASN A 273 1.48 0.85 22.61
C ASN A 273 1.53 -0.09 21.39
N LEU A 274 0.47 -0.88 21.17
CA LEU A 274 0.38 -1.90 20.10
C LEU A 274 0.76 -1.37 18.73
N ARG A 275 0.36 -0.13 18.43
CA ARG A 275 0.69 0.55 17.18
C ARG A 275 2.20 0.73 17.02
N ARG A 276 2.86 1.32 18.03
CA ARG A 276 4.32 1.56 18.00
C ARG A 276 5.13 0.27 17.99
N GLN A 277 4.64 -0.78 18.64
CA GLN A 277 5.26 -2.11 18.59
C GLN A 277 5.29 -2.62 17.14
N SER A 278 4.15 -2.58 16.45
CA SER A 278 4.06 -2.96 15.03
C SER A 278 4.93 -2.09 14.13
N GLU A 279 4.95 -0.77 14.34
CA GLU A 279 5.78 0.16 13.57
C GLU A 279 7.28 -0.17 13.69
N GLU A 280 7.78 -0.48 14.89
CA GLU A 280 9.19 -0.85 15.08
C GLU A 280 9.51 -2.24 14.49
N LEU A 281 8.64 -3.23 14.63
CA LEU A 281 8.80 -4.54 13.98
C LEU A 281 8.91 -4.37 12.46
N MET A 282 7.98 -3.63 11.85
CA MET A 282 7.94 -3.41 10.41
C MET A 282 9.15 -2.61 9.92
N ARG A 283 9.62 -1.65 10.70
CA ARG A 283 10.85 -0.90 10.41
C ARG A 283 12.08 -1.80 10.36
N VAL A 284 12.21 -2.71 11.33
CA VAL A 284 13.29 -3.72 11.34
C VAL A 284 13.18 -4.64 10.12
N PHE A 285 11.97 -5.09 9.80
CA PHE A 285 11.70 -5.90 8.61
C PHE A 285 12.09 -5.18 7.32
N TYR A 286 11.62 -3.94 7.09
CA TYR A 286 11.93 -3.19 5.87
C TYR A 286 13.43 -2.89 5.72
N ARG A 287 14.13 -2.61 6.80
CA ARG A 287 15.59 -2.45 6.77
C ARG A 287 16.31 -3.75 6.42
N ALA A 288 15.82 -4.89 6.90
CA ALA A 288 16.41 -6.19 6.57
C ALA A 288 16.24 -6.52 5.08
N ILE A 289 15.02 -6.39 4.52
CA ILE A 289 14.80 -6.65 3.09
C ILE A 289 15.55 -5.67 2.20
N LYS A 290 15.70 -4.40 2.60
CA LYS A 290 16.50 -3.41 1.88
C LYS A 290 17.97 -3.85 1.78
N THR A 291 18.54 -4.36 2.86
CA THR A 291 19.91 -4.90 2.88
C THR A 291 20.06 -6.07 1.91
N VAL A 292 19.10 -6.99 1.89
CA VAL A 292 19.13 -8.14 0.97
C VAL A 292 19.02 -7.67 -0.50
N LYS A 293 18.14 -6.70 -0.79
CA LYS A 293 18.04 -6.10 -2.14
C LYS A 293 19.33 -5.43 -2.60
N GLN A 294 19.99 -4.70 -1.72
CA GLN A 294 21.29 -4.05 -2.01
C GLN A 294 22.35 -5.08 -2.42
N LEU A 295 22.47 -6.14 -1.64
CA LEU A 295 23.43 -7.21 -1.90
C LEU A 295 23.04 -8.03 -3.14
N GLY A 296 21.74 -8.30 -3.32
CA GLY A 296 21.22 -8.95 -4.53
C GLY A 296 21.55 -8.19 -5.80
N GLY A 297 21.45 -6.86 -5.77
CA GLY A 297 21.84 -6.00 -6.91
C GLY A 297 23.30 -6.11 -7.33
N ILE A 298 24.19 -6.51 -6.41
CA ILE A 298 25.62 -6.77 -6.71
C ILE A 298 25.84 -8.24 -7.08
N LEU A 299 25.30 -9.16 -6.27
CA LEU A 299 25.64 -10.59 -6.38
C LEU A 299 24.97 -11.26 -7.57
N THR A 300 23.69 -10.94 -7.85
CA THR A 300 22.96 -11.55 -8.96
C THR A 300 23.67 -11.36 -10.30
N PRO A 301 24.02 -10.13 -10.73
CA PRO A 301 24.74 -9.95 -12.00
C PRO A 301 26.14 -10.59 -11.98
N MET A 302 26.82 -10.59 -10.83
CA MET A 302 28.15 -11.24 -10.71
C MET A 302 28.08 -12.76 -10.90
N LEU A 303 27.08 -13.41 -10.32
CA LEU A 303 26.88 -14.85 -10.44
C LEU A 303 26.37 -15.22 -11.84
N GLN A 304 25.48 -14.41 -12.41
CA GLN A 304 24.95 -14.60 -13.76
C GLN A 304 26.03 -14.49 -14.83
N SER A 305 26.93 -13.50 -14.73
CA SER A 305 28.01 -13.27 -15.71
C SER A 305 29.02 -14.41 -15.81
N ARG A 306 29.06 -15.30 -14.82
CA ARG A 306 29.98 -16.47 -14.80
C ARG A 306 29.52 -17.62 -15.68
N VAL A 307 28.22 -17.71 -15.93
CA VAL A 307 27.61 -18.82 -16.69
C VAL A 307 27.07 -18.39 -18.04
N SER A 308 26.87 -17.10 -18.25
CA SER A 308 26.45 -16.59 -19.55
C SER A 308 27.60 -16.77 -20.54
N SER A 309 27.38 -17.59 -21.57
CA SER A 309 28.23 -17.60 -22.77
C SER A 309 28.17 -16.18 -23.34
N THR A 310 29.29 -15.48 -23.27
CA THR A 310 29.43 -14.03 -23.48
C THR A 310 28.89 -13.63 -24.85
N PRO A 311 27.78 -12.89 -24.96
CA PRO A 311 27.53 -12.14 -26.16
C PRO A 311 28.66 -11.12 -26.31
N LEU A 312 28.99 -10.71 -27.52
CA LEU A 312 30.03 -9.72 -27.84
C LEU A 312 29.99 -8.59 -26.77
N ARG A 313 31.08 -8.47 -26.01
CA ARG A 313 31.21 -7.42 -25.01
C ARG A 313 31.47 -6.11 -25.73
N VAL A 314 30.39 -5.37 -26.03
CA VAL A 314 30.52 -4.05 -26.63
C VAL A 314 30.95 -3.07 -25.55
N THR A 315 32.09 -2.44 -25.76
CA THR A 315 32.66 -1.42 -24.87
C THR A 315 32.75 -0.10 -25.62
N LEU A 316 32.07 0.92 -25.10
CA LEU A 316 32.07 2.29 -25.63
C LEU A 316 32.67 3.24 -24.60
N ARG A 317 33.52 4.16 -25.03
CA ARG A 317 34.02 5.22 -24.14
C ARG A 317 32.93 6.27 -23.93
N ILE A 318 32.69 6.62 -22.68
CA ILE A 318 31.79 7.73 -22.33
C ILE A 318 32.64 9.00 -22.11
N ASP A 319 33.56 8.93 -21.18
CA ASP A 319 34.57 10.00 -20.93
C ASP A 319 35.90 9.39 -20.44
N ASP A 320 36.75 10.21 -19.82
CA ASP A 320 38.05 9.74 -19.31
C ASP A 320 37.91 8.81 -18.10
N ASP A 321 36.82 8.91 -17.34
CA ASP A 321 36.59 8.19 -16.10
C ASP A 321 35.67 6.96 -16.28
N TYR A 322 34.82 6.96 -17.34
CA TYR A 322 33.77 5.99 -17.52
C TYR A 322 33.73 5.37 -18.91
N ILE A 323 33.33 4.10 -18.93
CA ILE A 323 33.02 3.33 -20.14
C ILE A 323 31.62 2.71 -20.00
N GLN A 324 30.96 2.50 -21.11
CA GLN A 324 29.76 1.69 -21.21
C GLN A 324 30.14 0.27 -21.59
N VAL A 325 29.63 -0.71 -20.89
CA VAL A 325 29.80 -2.13 -21.21
C VAL A 325 28.38 -2.71 -21.41
N ASN A 326 28.04 -2.98 -22.66
CA ASN A 326 26.65 -3.31 -23.06
C ASN A 326 25.69 -2.20 -22.59
N ASN A 327 24.73 -2.52 -21.73
CA ASN A 327 23.76 -1.58 -21.13
C ASN A 327 24.16 -1.10 -19.72
N GLN A 328 25.42 -1.30 -19.32
CA GLN A 328 25.90 -0.91 -17.98
C GLN A 328 27.01 0.14 -18.09
N ILE A 329 27.11 1.04 -17.12
CA ILE A 329 28.23 1.97 -16.98
C ILE A 329 29.25 1.41 -15.99
N ALA A 330 30.52 1.46 -16.37
CA ALA A 330 31.64 1.03 -15.56
C ALA A 330 32.66 2.17 -15.36
N ALA A 331 33.19 2.29 -14.16
CA ALA A 331 34.31 3.15 -13.87
C ALA A 331 35.62 2.49 -14.38
N ARG A 332 36.45 3.23 -15.10
CA ARG A 332 37.75 2.72 -15.55
C ARG A 332 38.68 2.40 -14.38
N HIS A 333 38.53 3.17 -13.29
CA HIS A 333 39.22 2.99 -12.02
C HIS A 333 38.21 3.07 -10.88
N THR A 334 37.93 1.97 -10.21
CA THR A 334 36.89 1.88 -9.18
C THR A 334 37.17 2.68 -7.91
N ASP A 335 38.46 3.05 -7.67
CA ASP A 335 38.84 3.90 -6.55
C ASP A 335 38.50 5.39 -6.75
N ILE A 336 38.02 5.78 -7.93
CA ILE A 336 37.63 7.15 -8.27
C ILE A 336 36.63 7.73 -7.26
N PHE A 337 35.65 6.95 -6.82
CA PHE A 337 34.60 7.38 -5.88
C PHE A 337 35.17 7.71 -4.49
N PHE A 338 36.34 7.17 -4.13
CA PHE A 338 37.00 7.45 -2.86
C PHE A 338 37.93 8.64 -2.98
N ARG A 339 38.61 8.79 -4.13
CA ARG A 339 39.55 9.89 -4.42
C ARG A 339 38.79 11.17 -4.76
N ARG A 340 37.70 11.07 -5.50
CA ARG A 340 36.87 12.16 -6.01
C ARG A 340 35.41 11.86 -5.69
N PRO A 341 34.97 12.13 -4.46
CA PRO A 341 33.61 11.76 -4.00
C PRO A 341 32.48 12.36 -4.83
N GLU A 342 32.69 13.50 -5.50
CA GLU A 342 31.71 14.11 -6.41
C GLU A 342 31.26 13.18 -7.55
N HIS A 343 32.08 12.17 -7.86
CA HIS A 343 31.75 11.12 -8.84
C HIS A 343 30.63 10.20 -8.36
N ILE A 344 30.27 10.23 -7.07
CA ILE A 344 29.09 9.52 -6.55
C ILE A 344 27.83 10.02 -7.25
N PHE A 345 27.69 11.33 -7.44
CA PHE A 345 26.56 11.90 -8.18
C PHE A 345 26.80 11.93 -9.70
N LYS A 346 28.04 12.18 -10.16
CA LYS A 346 28.36 12.27 -11.58
C LYS A 346 27.96 11.02 -12.35
N ILE A 347 28.26 9.83 -11.84
CA ILE A 347 27.92 8.57 -12.54
C ILE A 347 26.39 8.35 -12.60
N VAL A 348 25.66 8.77 -11.56
CA VAL A 348 24.19 8.68 -11.52
C VAL A 348 23.57 9.68 -12.49
N GLU A 349 24.12 10.88 -12.61
CA GLU A 349 23.74 11.88 -13.59
C GLU A 349 23.88 11.35 -15.02
N ILE A 350 25.03 10.72 -15.34
CA ILE A 350 25.26 10.09 -16.65
C ILE A 350 24.22 9.00 -16.91
N MET A 351 23.95 8.15 -15.92
CA MET A 351 22.96 7.08 -16.04
C MET A 351 21.54 7.63 -16.25
N GLN A 352 21.19 8.74 -15.60
CA GLN A 352 19.89 9.40 -15.77
C GLN A 352 19.72 10.01 -17.17
N GLN A 353 20.78 10.56 -17.74
CA GLN A 353 20.77 11.21 -19.07
C GLN A 353 20.76 10.21 -20.23
N ARG A 354 21.14 8.95 -19.98
CA ARG A 354 21.35 7.92 -20.98
C ARG A 354 20.35 6.77 -20.82
N ASN A 355 19.33 6.74 -21.68
CA ASN A 355 18.29 5.68 -21.65
C ASN A 355 18.83 4.28 -22.00
N ASP A 356 19.96 4.20 -22.69
CA ASP A 356 20.63 2.96 -23.07
C ASP A 356 21.49 2.36 -21.94
N ILE A 357 21.66 3.10 -20.82
CA ILE A 357 22.37 2.66 -19.63
C ILE A 357 21.34 2.39 -18.51
N THR A 358 21.17 1.13 -18.17
CA THR A 358 20.15 0.70 -17.20
C THR A 358 20.70 0.40 -15.81
N ALA A 359 22.03 0.17 -15.67
CA ALA A 359 22.65 -0.23 -14.41
C ALA A 359 24.12 0.17 -14.32
N LEU A 360 24.66 0.15 -13.10
CA LEU A 360 26.10 0.14 -12.88
C LEU A 360 26.65 -1.28 -13.04
N GLU A 361 27.84 -1.40 -13.64
CA GLU A 361 28.58 -2.66 -13.66
C GLU A 361 28.85 -3.12 -12.20
N PRO A 362 28.78 -4.42 -11.86
CA PRO A 362 28.80 -4.90 -10.47
C PRO A 362 29.99 -4.45 -9.62
N GLN A 363 31.20 -4.43 -10.18
CA GLN A 363 32.41 -3.96 -9.46
C GLN A 363 32.34 -2.45 -9.22
N THR A 364 31.85 -1.72 -10.20
CA THR A 364 31.61 -0.28 -10.12
C THR A 364 30.54 0.02 -9.08
N LEU A 365 29.42 -0.71 -9.07
CA LEU A 365 28.35 -0.56 -8.08
C LEU A 365 28.88 -0.82 -6.66
N ARG A 366 29.67 -1.88 -6.47
CA ARG A 366 30.29 -2.19 -5.17
C ARG A 366 31.19 -1.05 -4.68
N ALA A 367 32.07 -0.54 -5.54
CA ALA A 367 32.97 0.54 -5.20
C ALA A 367 32.21 1.83 -4.91
N TRP A 368 31.25 2.17 -5.74
CA TRP A 368 30.37 3.30 -5.59
C TRP A 368 29.59 3.23 -4.26
N TRP A 369 28.94 2.09 -3.96
CA TRP A 369 28.21 1.89 -2.71
C TRP A 369 29.14 1.99 -1.49
N GLY A 370 30.32 1.37 -1.55
CA GLY A 370 31.34 1.49 -0.51
C GLY A 370 31.77 2.94 -0.26
N ALA A 371 31.80 3.76 -1.31
CA ALA A 371 32.17 5.17 -1.22
C ALA A 371 31.04 6.08 -0.70
N THR A 372 29.78 5.64 -0.65
CA THR A 372 28.67 6.46 -0.13
C THR A 372 28.89 6.96 1.30
N ARG A 373 29.73 6.29 2.10
CA ARG A 373 30.19 6.76 3.41
C ARG A 373 30.97 8.08 3.37
N LYS A 374 31.45 8.53 2.20
CA LYS A 374 32.06 9.83 1.98
C LYS A 374 31.03 10.96 1.85
N ILE A 375 29.77 10.65 1.77
CA ILE A 375 28.69 11.63 1.81
C ILE A 375 28.57 12.13 3.25
N ASN A 376 29.22 13.25 3.50
CA ASN A 376 29.29 13.95 4.78
C ASN A 376 28.98 15.44 4.57
N ARG A 377 29.20 16.26 5.60
CA ARG A 377 28.95 17.71 5.55
C ARG A 377 29.73 18.40 4.43
N SER A 378 31.00 18.04 4.21
CA SER A 378 31.84 18.62 3.14
C SER A 378 31.29 18.25 1.75
N PHE A 379 30.85 17.01 1.56
CA PHE A 379 30.21 16.57 0.33
C PHE A 379 28.90 17.36 0.07
N TYR A 380 28.06 17.53 1.10
CA TYR A 380 26.82 18.30 1.02
C TYR A 380 27.09 19.79 0.70
N GLN A 381 28.13 20.38 1.28
CA GLN A 381 28.48 21.80 1.07
C GLN A 381 29.12 22.08 -0.30
N ASN A 382 29.56 21.07 -1.02
CA ASN A 382 30.13 21.25 -2.35
C ASN A 382 29.07 21.75 -3.35
N PRO A 383 29.26 22.96 -3.94
CA PRO A 383 28.26 23.55 -4.85
C PRO A 383 27.95 22.70 -6.08
N GLU A 384 28.94 21.92 -6.57
CA GLU A 384 28.74 21.05 -7.71
C GLU A 384 27.84 19.89 -7.37
N ASN A 385 28.00 19.26 -6.19
CA ASN A 385 27.11 18.20 -5.72
C ASN A 385 25.68 18.71 -5.51
N ARG A 386 25.53 19.93 -4.99
CA ARG A 386 24.21 20.58 -4.85
C ARG A 386 23.54 20.82 -6.20
N ARG A 387 24.30 21.33 -7.20
CA ARG A 387 23.76 21.54 -8.56
C ARG A 387 23.34 20.21 -9.20
N ARG A 388 24.17 19.15 -9.06
CA ARG A 388 23.85 17.81 -9.59
C ARG A 388 22.61 17.23 -8.93
N PHE A 389 22.49 17.34 -7.61
CA PHE A 389 21.32 16.81 -6.91
C PHE A 389 20.04 17.54 -7.32
N ALA A 390 20.04 18.86 -7.40
CA ALA A 390 18.91 19.64 -7.97
C ALA A 390 18.68 19.27 -9.45
N GLY A 391 19.75 19.02 -10.20
CA GLY A 391 19.71 18.59 -11.60
C GLY A 391 18.93 17.30 -11.84
N PHE A 392 18.93 16.38 -10.89
CA PHE A 392 18.12 15.15 -10.99
C PHE A 392 16.63 15.45 -11.15
N PHE A 393 16.11 16.47 -10.45
CA PHE A 393 14.71 16.90 -10.56
C PHE A 393 14.45 17.71 -11.83
N ARG A 394 15.38 18.58 -12.23
CA ARG A 394 15.23 19.43 -13.42
C ARG A 394 15.20 18.62 -14.72
N ASN A 395 16.00 17.56 -14.80
CA ASN A 395 16.03 16.73 -16.01
C ASN A 395 14.72 15.95 -16.21
N GLY A 396 14.05 15.55 -15.13
CA GLY A 396 12.80 14.78 -15.18
C GLY A 396 12.93 13.36 -15.76
N ASN A 397 13.71 13.16 -16.82
CA ASN A 397 13.94 11.85 -17.41
C ASN A 397 14.66 10.93 -16.40
N GLY A 398 14.18 9.69 -16.28
CA GLY A 398 14.78 8.74 -15.34
C GLY A 398 14.71 9.14 -13.85
N LEU A 399 14.02 10.25 -13.47
CA LEU A 399 13.96 10.77 -12.11
C LEU A 399 13.54 9.70 -11.09
N THR A 400 12.47 8.98 -11.39
CA THR A 400 11.95 7.94 -10.48
C THR A 400 12.96 6.82 -10.24
N GLN A 401 13.62 6.35 -11.31
CA GLN A 401 14.64 5.31 -11.22
C GLN A 401 15.83 5.81 -10.42
N THR A 402 16.27 7.04 -10.69
CA THR A 402 17.39 7.70 -9.99
C THR A 402 17.11 7.79 -8.48
N LEU A 403 15.98 8.34 -8.08
CA LEU A 403 15.64 8.49 -6.66
C LEU A 403 15.47 7.14 -5.95
N ARG A 404 14.85 6.15 -6.60
CA ARG A 404 14.75 4.78 -6.07
C ARG A 404 16.12 4.13 -5.91
N PHE A 405 17.00 4.29 -6.88
CA PHE A 405 18.39 3.80 -6.81
C PHE A 405 19.14 4.45 -5.64
N LEU A 406 19.08 5.78 -5.53
CA LEU A 406 19.72 6.52 -4.44
C LEU A 406 19.13 6.15 -3.07
N ASN A 407 17.78 5.93 -2.98
CA ASN A 407 17.14 5.44 -1.77
C ASN A 407 17.60 4.03 -1.42
N LEU A 408 17.58 3.11 -2.39
CA LEU A 408 17.98 1.72 -2.16
C LEU A 408 19.36 1.63 -1.53
N TYR A 409 20.35 2.34 -2.07
CA TYR A 409 21.74 2.29 -1.58
C TYR A 409 22.05 3.29 -0.46
N GLY A 410 21.03 3.93 0.12
CA GLY A 410 21.14 4.77 1.32
C GLY A 410 21.77 6.14 1.08
N VAL A 411 21.86 6.57 -0.17
CA VAL A 411 22.44 7.87 -0.55
C VAL A 411 21.54 9.02 -0.11
N LEU A 412 20.20 8.89 -0.31
CA LEU A 412 19.26 9.93 0.10
C LEU A 412 19.34 10.23 1.59
N GLY A 413 19.37 9.18 2.45
CA GLY A 413 19.47 9.37 3.91
C GLY A 413 20.79 9.98 4.37
N ARG A 414 21.89 9.68 3.68
CA ARG A 414 23.20 10.30 3.98
C ARG A 414 23.29 11.74 3.52
N TYR A 415 22.69 12.07 2.39
CA TYR A 415 22.69 13.41 1.82
C TYR A 415 21.68 14.32 2.52
N LEU A 416 20.48 13.83 2.81
CA LEU A 416 19.39 14.52 3.50
C LEU A 416 19.09 13.80 4.82
N PRO A 417 19.57 14.29 5.97
CA PRO A 417 19.35 13.66 7.28
C PRO A 417 17.86 13.53 7.65
N ALA A 418 16.99 14.39 7.09
CA ALA A 418 15.54 14.27 7.22
C ALA A 418 15.02 12.97 6.61
N TRP A 419 15.54 12.56 5.46
CA TRP A 419 15.18 11.33 4.76
C TRP A 419 15.53 10.07 5.57
N GLU A 420 16.67 10.06 6.27
CA GLU A 420 17.08 8.89 7.09
C GLU A 420 16.04 8.53 8.16
N LYS A 421 15.32 9.53 8.67
CA LYS A 421 14.31 9.34 9.72
C LYS A 421 13.06 8.62 9.22
N ILE A 422 12.73 8.77 7.94
CA ILE A 422 11.53 8.20 7.33
C ILE A 422 11.76 6.85 6.64
N ILE A 423 13.00 6.41 6.49
CA ILE A 423 13.32 5.13 5.83
C ILE A 423 12.68 3.96 6.59
N GLY A 424 11.79 3.26 5.89
CA GLY A 424 11.06 2.10 6.41
C GLY A 424 10.09 2.46 7.54
N LEU A 425 9.79 3.74 7.74
CA LEU A 425 8.80 4.20 8.70
C LEU A 425 7.40 3.88 8.16
N LEU A 426 6.74 2.91 8.73
CA LEU A 426 5.35 2.62 8.46
C LEU A 426 4.49 3.43 9.44
N GLN A 427 3.57 4.23 8.91
CA GLN A 427 2.51 4.77 9.73
C GLN A 427 1.36 3.76 9.75
N HIS A 428 1.08 3.21 10.93
CA HIS A 428 -0.11 2.39 11.13
C HIS A 428 -1.35 3.29 11.18
N ASP A 429 -1.68 3.86 10.03
CA ASP A 429 -3.00 4.41 9.74
C ASP A 429 -3.65 3.55 8.64
N LEU A 430 -4.96 3.69 8.51
CA LEU A 430 -5.72 2.88 7.56
C LEU A 430 -5.53 3.30 6.10
N PHE A 431 -4.79 4.38 5.85
CA PHE A 431 -4.67 5.02 4.54
C PHE A 431 -3.37 4.65 3.84
N HIS A 432 -2.24 4.71 4.55
CA HIS A 432 -0.93 4.49 3.97
C HIS A 432 -0.60 3.02 3.91
N ILE A 433 -0.48 2.50 2.70
CA ILE A 433 -0.06 1.11 2.47
C ILE A 433 1.45 0.97 2.32
N TYR A 434 2.18 2.07 2.13
CA TYR A 434 3.63 2.09 1.92
C TYR A 434 4.35 2.72 3.10
N PRO A 435 5.61 2.31 3.40
CA PRO A 435 6.52 3.12 4.20
C PRO A 435 6.64 4.52 3.64
N VAL A 436 6.88 5.52 4.50
CA VAL A 436 6.87 6.94 4.12
C VAL A 436 7.86 7.24 2.98
N ASP A 437 9.06 6.65 3.00
CA ASP A 437 10.04 6.81 1.92
C ASP A 437 9.55 6.22 0.59
N ASP A 438 8.90 5.06 0.60
CA ASP A 438 8.33 4.44 -0.61
C ASP A 438 7.08 5.20 -1.10
N HIS A 439 6.25 5.73 -0.18
CA HIS A 439 5.12 6.60 -0.49
C HIS A 439 5.59 7.85 -1.23
N ILE A 440 6.52 8.60 -0.67
CA ILE A 440 7.08 9.81 -1.31
C ILE A 440 7.60 9.50 -2.72
N LEU A 441 8.39 8.44 -2.89
CA LEU A 441 8.90 8.04 -4.21
C LEU A 441 7.78 7.60 -5.17
N THR A 442 6.67 7.10 -4.64
CA THR A 442 5.49 6.75 -5.43
C THR A 442 4.73 8.01 -5.86
N VAL A 443 4.62 9.02 -4.99
CA VAL A 443 4.02 10.32 -5.34
C VAL A 443 4.86 11.02 -6.42
N VAL A 444 6.19 11.08 -6.27
CA VAL A 444 7.09 11.62 -7.32
C VAL A 444 6.90 10.87 -8.65
N ARG A 445 6.79 9.54 -8.61
CA ARG A 445 6.49 8.74 -9.81
C ARG A 445 5.14 9.12 -10.43
N ASN A 446 4.10 9.30 -9.63
CA ASN A 446 2.78 9.65 -10.11
C ASN A 446 2.78 11.03 -10.77
N VAL A 447 3.41 12.05 -10.13
CA VAL A 447 3.60 13.37 -10.74
C VAL A 447 4.37 13.26 -12.06
N ARG A 448 5.46 12.47 -12.10
CA ARG A 448 6.24 12.28 -13.34
C ARG A 448 5.43 11.60 -14.44
N ARG A 449 4.56 10.64 -14.12
CA ARG A 449 3.69 9.96 -15.08
C ARG A 449 2.74 10.93 -15.79
N LEU A 450 2.23 11.95 -15.07
CA LEU A 450 1.38 12.98 -15.68
C LEU A 450 2.08 13.77 -16.78
N ALA A 451 3.41 13.92 -16.70
CA ALA A 451 4.20 14.62 -17.72
C ALA A 451 4.58 13.73 -18.93
N LEU A 452 4.21 12.44 -18.94
CA LEU A 452 4.57 11.50 -20.00
C LEU A 452 3.37 11.18 -20.88
N ASP A 453 3.47 11.46 -22.20
CA ASP A 453 2.41 11.23 -23.18
C ASP A 453 1.86 9.81 -23.17
N MET A 454 2.73 8.81 -22.98
CA MET A 454 2.34 7.39 -22.93
C MET A 454 1.38 7.06 -21.80
N HIS A 455 1.28 7.91 -20.77
CA HIS A 455 0.38 7.76 -19.62
C HIS A 455 -0.78 8.76 -19.59
N SER A 456 -0.90 9.62 -20.60
CA SER A 456 -1.92 10.67 -20.65
C SER A 456 -3.35 10.12 -20.62
N HIS A 457 -3.54 8.90 -21.10
CA HIS A 457 -4.84 8.21 -21.10
C HIS A 457 -5.38 7.90 -19.70
N GLU A 458 -4.51 7.84 -18.68
CA GLU A 458 -4.94 7.54 -17.30
C GLU A 458 -5.69 8.70 -16.64
N LEU A 459 -5.23 9.92 -16.87
CA LEU A 459 -5.77 11.18 -16.34
C LEU A 459 -5.59 12.30 -17.37
N PRO A 460 -6.40 12.33 -18.44
CA PRO A 460 -6.17 13.21 -19.59
C PRO A 460 -6.08 14.68 -19.22
N TYR A 461 -6.99 15.16 -18.35
CA TYR A 461 -7.01 16.55 -17.91
C TYR A 461 -5.76 16.92 -17.09
N ALA A 462 -5.42 16.13 -16.09
CA ALA A 462 -4.24 16.37 -15.27
C ALA A 462 -2.94 16.26 -16.07
N SER A 463 -2.87 15.36 -17.05
CA SER A 463 -1.72 15.23 -17.94
C SER A 463 -1.55 16.45 -18.85
N ALA A 464 -2.62 16.96 -19.46
CA ALA A 464 -2.58 18.19 -20.26
C ALA A 464 -2.16 19.40 -19.41
N LEU A 465 -2.67 19.50 -18.18
CA LEU A 465 -2.29 20.56 -17.23
C LEU A 465 -0.81 20.45 -16.84
N MET A 466 -0.32 19.24 -16.56
CA MET A 466 1.09 19.01 -16.19
C MET A 466 2.04 19.34 -17.34
N GLN A 467 1.68 19.01 -18.59
CA GLN A 467 2.48 19.32 -19.77
C GLN A 467 2.61 20.82 -20.03
N SER A 468 1.58 21.60 -19.67
CA SER A 468 1.61 23.06 -19.76
C SER A 468 2.22 23.76 -18.54
N PHE A 469 2.51 23.01 -17.47
CA PHE A 469 3.05 23.57 -16.23
C PHE A 469 4.56 23.79 -16.35
N GLU A 470 5.03 25.02 -16.24
CA GLU A 470 6.44 25.38 -16.50
C GLU A 470 7.39 24.91 -15.40
N LYS A 471 7.00 24.99 -14.14
CA LYS A 471 7.83 24.64 -12.96
C LYS A 471 7.67 23.17 -12.54
N GLN A 472 7.79 22.23 -13.48
CA GLN A 472 7.61 20.80 -13.21
C GLN A 472 8.59 20.27 -12.18
N ASP A 473 9.82 20.73 -12.18
CA ASP A 473 10.86 20.36 -11.22
C ASP A 473 10.51 20.77 -9.78
N ILE A 474 9.88 21.93 -9.60
CA ILE A 474 9.39 22.37 -8.28
C ILE A 474 8.26 21.47 -7.80
N LEU A 475 7.39 21.01 -8.71
CA LEU A 475 6.34 20.07 -8.37
C LEU A 475 6.91 18.69 -7.98
N TYR A 476 7.98 18.22 -8.65
CA TYR A 476 8.68 16.99 -8.24
C TYR A 476 9.34 17.17 -6.86
N LEU A 477 9.93 18.34 -6.58
CA LEU A 477 10.48 18.65 -5.28
C LEU A 477 9.38 18.74 -4.22
N ALA A 478 8.23 19.36 -4.52
CA ALA A 478 7.08 19.38 -3.61
C ALA A 478 6.60 17.96 -3.28
N ALA A 479 6.47 17.09 -4.27
CA ALA A 479 6.16 15.69 -4.07
C ALA A 479 7.23 14.95 -3.25
N PHE A 480 8.48 15.36 -3.34
CA PHE A 480 9.58 14.76 -2.55
C PHE A 480 9.60 15.25 -1.09
N PHE A 481 9.18 16.48 -0.82
CA PHE A 481 9.24 17.09 0.50
C PHE A 481 7.93 17.08 1.29
N HIS A 482 6.77 16.85 0.68
CA HIS A 482 5.45 17.04 1.32
C HIS A 482 5.33 16.29 2.67
N ASP A 483 5.92 15.11 2.78
CA ASP A 483 5.85 14.22 3.94
C ASP A 483 7.20 13.96 4.63
N ILE A 484 8.25 14.70 4.26
CA ILE A 484 9.62 14.43 4.73
C ILE A 484 9.80 14.57 6.25
N ALA A 485 8.92 15.32 6.91
CA ALA A 485 8.97 15.54 8.36
C ALA A 485 8.10 14.56 9.16
N LYS A 486 7.44 13.59 8.53
CA LYS A 486 6.65 12.56 9.23
C LYS A 486 7.50 11.79 10.26
N GLY A 487 6.86 11.41 11.38
CA GLY A 487 7.53 10.68 12.46
C GLY A 487 8.37 11.51 13.44
N ARG A 488 8.38 12.85 13.30
CA ARG A 488 9.12 13.73 14.22
C ARG A 488 8.28 14.24 15.40
N GLY A 489 6.97 13.95 15.41
CA GLY A 489 6.00 14.52 16.36
C GLY A 489 5.59 15.96 15.99
N GLY A 490 4.37 16.37 16.37
CA GLY A 490 3.80 17.65 15.96
C GLY A 490 3.32 17.67 14.50
N ASP A 491 3.00 18.85 13.99
CA ASP A 491 2.55 19.04 12.60
C ASP A 491 3.73 18.88 11.63
N HIS A 492 3.68 17.81 10.84
CA HIS A 492 4.72 17.47 9.87
C HIS A 492 4.75 18.43 8.67
N ALA A 493 3.61 19.04 8.30
CA ALA A 493 3.59 20.02 7.22
C ALA A 493 4.39 21.28 7.61
N ILE A 494 4.16 21.80 8.81
CA ILE A 494 4.91 22.96 9.32
C ILE A 494 6.41 22.66 9.43
N GLN A 495 6.78 21.48 9.96
CA GLN A 495 8.20 21.09 10.06
C GLN A 495 8.84 20.87 8.69
N GLY A 496 8.07 20.35 7.72
CA GLY A 496 8.51 20.14 6.35
C GLY A 496 8.86 21.44 5.61
N ILE A 497 8.20 22.54 5.93
CA ILE A 497 8.50 23.87 5.35
C ILE A 497 9.95 24.26 5.61
N ALA A 498 10.42 24.08 6.85
CA ALA A 498 11.78 24.45 7.21
C ALA A 498 12.82 23.64 6.43
N ASP A 499 12.60 22.31 6.26
CA ASP A 499 13.46 21.46 5.47
C ASP A 499 13.43 21.85 3.97
N ALA A 500 12.26 22.16 3.43
CA ALA A 500 12.11 22.59 2.04
C ALA A 500 12.78 23.94 1.76
N ARG A 501 12.61 24.94 2.62
CA ARG A 501 13.27 26.24 2.49
C ARG A 501 14.80 26.13 2.61
N GLN A 502 15.28 25.34 3.57
CA GLN A 502 16.73 25.10 3.71
C GLN A 502 17.30 24.42 2.46
N PHE A 503 16.59 23.42 1.93
CA PHE A 503 16.98 22.78 0.69
C PHE A 503 17.01 23.75 -0.48
N ALA A 504 15.97 24.57 -0.65
CA ALA A 504 15.86 25.56 -1.72
C ALA A 504 17.05 26.55 -1.70
N ALA A 505 17.36 27.09 -0.52
CA ALA A 505 18.49 27.99 -0.33
C ALA A 505 19.84 27.31 -0.66
N ASP A 506 20.03 26.08 -0.18
CA ASP A 506 21.26 25.31 -0.39
C ASP A 506 21.45 24.85 -1.86
N HIS A 507 20.38 24.67 -2.62
CA HIS A 507 20.41 24.11 -3.98
C HIS A 507 20.10 25.13 -5.07
N PHE A 508 20.24 26.42 -4.78
CA PHE A 508 20.16 27.53 -5.72
C PHE A 508 18.81 27.70 -6.41
N LEU A 509 17.71 27.42 -5.70
CA LEU A 509 16.39 27.77 -6.15
C LEU A 509 16.19 29.30 -6.02
N THR A 510 15.42 29.88 -6.92
CA THR A 510 15.01 31.30 -6.83
C THR A 510 14.05 31.53 -5.66
N GLY A 511 13.83 32.79 -5.31
CA GLY A 511 12.87 33.13 -4.26
C GLY A 511 11.46 32.64 -4.56
N GLU A 512 10.98 32.82 -5.81
CA GLU A 512 9.67 32.35 -6.26
C GLU A 512 9.55 30.82 -6.24
N GLU A 513 10.58 30.10 -6.69
CA GLU A 513 10.63 28.64 -6.64
C GLU A 513 10.61 28.13 -5.19
N SER A 514 11.36 28.77 -4.31
CA SER A 514 11.39 28.47 -2.88
C SER A 514 10.03 28.71 -2.21
N ASP A 515 9.36 29.81 -2.55
CA ASP A 515 8.05 30.13 -2.00
C ASP A 515 6.96 29.19 -2.51
N LEU A 516 6.99 28.82 -3.78
CA LEU A 516 6.06 27.82 -4.33
C LEU A 516 6.28 26.45 -3.68
N LEU A 517 7.53 26.00 -3.56
CA LEU A 517 7.88 24.74 -2.90
C LEU A 517 7.39 24.70 -1.45
N ALA A 518 7.72 25.72 -0.66
CA ALA A 518 7.33 25.81 0.74
C ALA A 518 5.81 25.87 0.92
N TRP A 519 5.13 26.64 0.08
CA TRP A 519 3.67 26.75 0.10
C TRP A 519 2.98 25.41 -0.25
N LEU A 520 3.50 24.67 -1.24
CA LEU A 520 2.96 23.35 -1.59
C LEU A 520 3.15 22.32 -0.45
N VAL A 521 4.30 22.31 0.20
CA VAL A 521 4.56 21.43 1.36
C VAL A 521 3.60 21.76 2.50
N GLU A 522 3.38 23.04 2.79
CA GLU A 522 2.44 23.49 3.82
C GLU A 522 1.00 23.09 3.52
N ASN A 523 0.57 23.24 2.28
CA ASN A 523 -0.84 23.17 1.87
C ASN A 523 -1.19 21.89 1.09
N HIS A 524 -0.31 20.87 1.06
CA HIS A 524 -0.56 19.67 0.24
C HIS A 524 -1.87 18.94 0.57
N LEU A 525 -2.37 19.02 1.81
CA LEU A 525 -3.63 18.43 2.23
C LEU A 525 -4.85 19.34 2.00
N LEU A 526 -4.64 20.65 1.72
CA LEU A 526 -5.70 21.65 1.68
C LEU A 526 -6.80 21.29 0.66
N MET A 527 -6.41 21.00 -0.59
CA MET A 527 -7.38 20.72 -1.64
C MET A 527 -8.15 19.41 -1.38
N SER A 528 -7.48 18.42 -0.84
CA SER A 528 -8.09 17.16 -0.45
C SER A 528 -9.09 17.35 0.69
N ALA A 529 -8.74 18.16 1.70
CA ALA A 529 -9.61 18.45 2.83
C ALA A 529 -10.87 19.19 2.38
N VAL A 530 -10.74 20.31 1.66
CA VAL A 530 -11.88 21.10 1.16
C VAL A 530 -12.75 20.25 0.22
N ALA A 531 -12.14 19.56 -0.77
CA ALA A 531 -12.91 18.75 -1.71
C ALA A 531 -13.68 17.60 -1.05
N GLN A 532 -13.17 17.02 0.03
CA GLN A 532 -13.77 15.84 0.67
C GLN A 532 -14.64 16.17 1.89
N LYS A 533 -14.43 17.31 2.57
CA LYS A 533 -15.11 17.61 3.83
C LYS A 533 -16.08 18.79 3.75
N GLU A 534 -15.91 19.70 2.79
CA GLU A 534 -16.69 20.92 2.73
C GLU A 534 -17.62 20.96 1.50
N ASP A 535 -18.67 21.78 1.54
CA ASP A 535 -19.52 21.98 0.35
C ASP A 535 -18.84 22.96 -0.61
N ILE A 536 -18.20 22.42 -1.66
CA ILE A 536 -17.54 23.22 -2.70
C ILE A 536 -18.50 24.11 -3.50
N GLN A 537 -19.81 24.02 -3.27
CA GLN A 537 -20.83 24.88 -3.87
C GLN A 537 -21.09 26.11 -2.98
N ASP A 538 -20.68 26.06 -1.71
CA ASP A 538 -20.76 27.18 -0.81
C ASP A 538 -19.76 28.28 -1.20
N PRO A 539 -20.24 29.50 -1.49
CA PRO A 539 -19.38 30.59 -1.87
C PRO A 539 -18.35 30.98 -0.84
N ASP A 540 -18.65 30.84 0.45
CA ASP A 540 -17.74 31.22 1.54
C ASP A 540 -16.58 30.21 1.63
N VAL A 541 -16.87 28.92 1.45
CA VAL A 541 -15.86 27.86 1.33
C VAL A 541 -14.94 28.11 0.14
N LEU A 542 -15.51 28.45 -1.01
CA LEU A 542 -14.72 28.72 -2.21
C LEU A 542 -13.87 30.00 -2.05
N ASP A 543 -14.39 31.03 -1.44
CA ASP A 543 -13.68 32.27 -1.15
C ASP A 543 -12.48 32.05 -0.21
N ALA A 544 -12.71 31.34 0.91
CA ALA A 544 -11.67 30.97 1.86
C ALA A 544 -10.55 30.14 1.21
N PHE A 545 -10.93 29.16 0.38
CA PHE A 545 -9.99 28.35 -0.39
C PHE A 545 -9.17 29.21 -1.36
N CYS A 546 -9.82 30.07 -2.15
CA CYS A 546 -9.16 30.93 -3.15
C CYS A 546 -8.26 32.00 -2.50
N LYS A 547 -8.65 32.57 -1.35
CA LYS A 547 -7.80 33.47 -0.57
C LYS A 547 -6.50 32.80 -0.11
N ARG A 548 -6.52 31.51 0.18
CA ARG A 548 -5.33 30.74 0.58
C ARG A 548 -4.49 30.33 -0.62
N VAL A 549 -5.10 29.95 -1.73
CA VAL A 549 -4.42 29.55 -2.98
C VAL A 549 -3.80 30.74 -3.71
N GLN A 550 -4.53 31.84 -3.85
CA GLN A 550 -4.13 33.15 -4.42
C GLN A 550 -3.86 33.16 -5.93
N THR A 551 -3.19 32.17 -6.50
CA THR A 551 -2.79 32.18 -7.91
C THR A 551 -3.19 30.91 -8.64
N HIS A 552 -3.41 31.03 -9.97
CA HIS A 552 -3.69 29.87 -10.83
C HIS A 552 -2.50 28.87 -10.88
N GLU A 553 -1.26 29.38 -10.75
CA GLU A 553 -0.06 28.52 -10.69
C GLU A 553 -0.10 27.63 -9.44
N ARG A 554 -0.38 28.20 -8.25
CA ARG A 554 -0.53 27.42 -7.01
C ARG A 554 -1.70 26.45 -7.07
N LEU A 555 -2.83 26.88 -7.65
CA LEU A 555 -3.99 26.02 -7.86
C LEU A 555 -3.64 24.80 -8.71
N SER A 556 -2.98 25.02 -9.84
CA SER A 556 -2.57 23.94 -10.75
C SER A 556 -1.58 22.99 -10.11
N ALA A 557 -0.56 23.51 -9.44
CA ALA A 557 0.43 22.72 -8.75
C ALA A 557 -0.19 21.87 -7.60
N LEU A 558 -1.07 22.48 -6.82
CA LEU A 558 -1.77 21.81 -5.71
C LEU A 558 -2.68 20.70 -6.21
N TYR A 559 -3.43 20.92 -7.29
CA TYR A 559 -4.28 19.91 -7.91
C TYR A 559 -3.47 18.70 -8.38
N LEU A 560 -2.38 18.93 -9.12
CA LEU A 560 -1.50 17.87 -9.62
C LEU A 560 -0.83 17.09 -8.48
N LEU A 561 -0.40 17.79 -7.43
CA LEU A 561 0.20 17.17 -6.23
C LEU A 561 -0.85 16.33 -5.49
N THR A 562 -2.05 16.87 -5.25
CA THR A 562 -3.12 16.19 -4.51
C THR A 562 -3.56 14.89 -5.19
N ILE A 563 -3.77 14.89 -6.51
CA ILE A 563 -4.09 13.67 -7.27
C ILE A 563 -2.98 12.63 -7.11
N SER A 564 -1.73 13.07 -7.24
CA SER A 564 -0.57 12.19 -7.21
C SER A 564 -0.36 11.59 -5.83
N ASP A 565 -0.62 12.35 -4.77
CA ASP A 565 -0.55 11.93 -3.38
C ASP A 565 -1.64 10.92 -3.03
N ILE A 566 -2.91 11.18 -3.33
CA ILE A 566 -4.02 10.25 -3.09
C ILE A 566 -3.76 8.91 -3.79
N ARG A 567 -3.33 8.94 -5.06
CA ARG A 567 -2.95 7.72 -5.82
C ARG A 567 -1.70 7.05 -5.27
N GLY A 568 -0.81 7.82 -4.63
CA GLY A 568 0.42 7.34 -4.00
C GLY A 568 0.19 6.74 -2.62
N THR A 569 -0.85 7.16 -1.92
CA THR A 569 -1.21 6.66 -0.58
C THR A 569 -1.79 5.25 -0.66
N ASN A 570 -2.83 5.07 -1.46
CA ASN A 570 -3.42 3.77 -1.77
C ASN A 570 -4.18 3.88 -3.11
N PRO A 571 -3.80 3.09 -4.14
CA PRO A 571 -4.49 3.13 -5.43
C PRO A 571 -6.00 2.86 -5.37
N LYS A 572 -6.47 2.11 -4.38
CA LYS A 572 -7.90 1.84 -4.17
C LYS A 572 -8.69 3.05 -3.67
N LEU A 573 -8.00 4.05 -3.12
CA LEU A 573 -8.65 5.29 -2.67
C LEU A 573 -9.01 6.21 -3.85
N TRP A 574 -8.38 6.02 -5.00
CA TRP A 574 -8.68 6.79 -6.20
C TRP A 574 -9.86 6.18 -6.94
N ASN A 575 -10.92 6.94 -7.09
CA ASN A 575 -12.10 6.58 -7.87
C ASN A 575 -12.62 7.78 -8.67
N ALA A 576 -13.56 7.55 -9.58
CA ALA A 576 -14.13 8.57 -10.45
C ALA A 576 -14.85 9.68 -9.67
N TRP A 577 -15.44 9.37 -8.52
CA TRP A 577 -16.08 10.35 -7.64
C TRP A 577 -15.08 11.37 -7.08
N ARG A 578 -13.96 10.90 -6.52
CA ARG A 578 -12.90 11.79 -6.01
C ARG A 578 -12.27 12.64 -7.12
N ALA A 579 -12.05 12.03 -8.29
CA ALA A 579 -11.60 12.78 -9.46
C ALA A 579 -12.56 13.93 -9.78
N SER A 580 -13.86 13.66 -9.86
CA SER A 580 -14.89 14.66 -10.15
C SER A 580 -14.97 15.76 -9.08
N LEU A 581 -14.81 15.43 -7.79
CA LEU A 581 -14.80 16.44 -6.72
C LEU A 581 -13.61 17.40 -6.85
N LEU A 582 -12.41 16.84 -7.05
CA LEU A 582 -11.19 17.65 -7.19
C LEU A 582 -11.22 18.52 -8.46
N GLU A 583 -11.69 17.98 -9.59
CA GLU A 583 -11.89 18.74 -10.83
C GLU A 583 -12.92 19.84 -10.67
N SER A 584 -14.03 19.57 -9.98
CA SER A 584 -15.06 20.55 -9.69
C SER A 584 -14.53 21.72 -8.86
N LEU A 585 -13.78 21.43 -7.80
CA LEU A 585 -13.12 22.46 -6.98
C LEU A 585 -12.08 23.24 -7.79
N PHE A 586 -11.25 22.54 -8.59
CA PHE A 586 -10.26 23.19 -9.45
C PHE A 586 -10.90 24.18 -10.41
N HIS A 587 -11.94 23.77 -11.12
CA HIS A 587 -12.62 24.61 -12.08
C HIS A 587 -13.38 25.78 -11.42
N ALA A 588 -13.99 25.56 -10.26
CA ALA A 588 -14.66 26.62 -9.50
C ALA A 588 -13.65 27.67 -9.03
N ALA A 589 -12.54 27.24 -8.42
CA ALA A 589 -11.48 28.12 -7.96
C ALA A 589 -10.77 28.84 -9.12
N GLY A 590 -10.54 28.15 -10.25
CA GLY A 590 -9.93 28.74 -11.44
C GLY A 590 -10.76 29.90 -12.00
N ARG A 591 -12.08 29.71 -12.09
CA ARG A 591 -12.99 30.80 -12.50
C ARG A 591 -12.98 31.97 -11.50
N TYR A 592 -12.94 31.68 -10.22
CA TYR A 592 -12.86 32.71 -9.18
C TYR A 592 -11.57 33.54 -9.31
N LEU A 593 -10.42 32.91 -9.42
CA LEU A 593 -9.10 33.55 -9.50
C LEU A 593 -8.88 34.36 -10.79
N THR A 594 -9.56 34.00 -11.87
CA THR A 594 -9.49 34.77 -13.16
C THR A 594 -10.43 35.96 -13.22
N GLY A 595 -11.16 36.26 -12.13
CA GLY A 595 -12.12 37.37 -12.08
C GLY A 595 -13.41 37.10 -12.88
N ASN A 596 -13.54 35.96 -13.54
CA ASN A 596 -14.74 35.58 -14.28
C ASN A 596 -15.87 35.03 -13.38
N GLY A 597 -15.60 34.90 -12.08
CA GLY A 597 -16.53 34.32 -11.10
C GLY A 597 -17.57 35.28 -10.52
N GLY A 598 -17.35 36.60 -10.60
CA GLY A 598 -18.20 37.60 -9.96
C GLY A 598 -18.17 37.53 -8.40
N ASN A 599 -18.76 38.52 -7.73
CA ASN A 599 -18.96 38.49 -6.29
C ASN A 599 -19.82 37.26 -5.92
N PRO A 600 -19.49 36.47 -4.88
CA PRO A 600 -20.26 35.31 -4.43
C PRO A 600 -21.76 35.57 -4.31
N HIS A 601 -22.15 36.74 -3.84
CA HIS A 601 -23.55 37.17 -3.74
C HIS A 601 -24.27 37.36 -5.09
N THR A 602 -23.54 37.57 -6.18
CA THR A 602 -24.13 37.64 -7.54
C THR A 602 -24.28 36.26 -8.19
N LEU A 603 -23.58 35.22 -7.66
CA LEU A 603 -23.68 33.83 -8.15
C LEU A 603 -25.11 33.27 -8.00
N PHE A 604 -25.84 33.63 -6.94
CA PHE A 604 -27.20 33.15 -6.71
C PHE A 604 -28.16 33.65 -7.77
N GLY A 605 -28.12 34.93 -8.06
CA GLY A 605 -28.92 35.53 -9.13
C GLY A 605 -28.60 34.89 -10.48
N ARG A 606 -27.31 34.63 -10.73
CA ARG A 606 -26.85 34.03 -11.98
C ARG A 606 -27.29 32.55 -12.12
N ARG A 607 -27.13 31.73 -11.05
CA ARG A 607 -27.59 30.32 -11.06
C ARG A 607 -29.08 30.22 -11.32
N ARG A 608 -29.85 31.08 -10.64
CA ARG A 608 -31.30 31.16 -10.85
C ARG A 608 -31.66 31.57 -12.28
N GLN A 609 -30.96 32.58 -12.84
CA GLN A 609 -31.17 33.05 -14.21
C GLN A 609 -30.78 31.97 -15.23
N GLU A 610 -29.63 31.34 -15.07
CA GLU A 610 -29.19 30.24 -15.94
C GLU A 610 -30.21 29.07 -15.93
N ALA A 611 -30.73 28.70 -14.76
CA ALA A 611 -31.75 27.66 -14.63
C ALA A 611 -33.08 28.10 -15.28
N ALA A 612 -33.48 29.35 -15.11
CA ALA A 612 -34.68 29.89 -15.75
C ALA A 612 -34.56 29.95 -17.28
N ASP A 613 -33.40 30.35 -17.81
CA ASP A 613 -33.10 30.36 -19.24
C ASP A 613 -33.14 28.94 -19.85
N LEU A 614 -32.58 27.95 -19.14
CA LEU A 614 -32.64 26.54 -19.57
C LEU A 614 -34.08 25.99 -19.55
N LEU A 615 -34.88 26.30 -18.54
CA LEU A 615 -36.29 25.90 -18.47
C LEU A 615 -37.12 26.60 -19.55
N THR A 616 -36.81 27.84 -19.87
CA THR A 616 -37.46 28.58 -20.98
C THR A 616 -37.16 27.91 -22.31
N ARG A 617 -35.91 27.49 -22.56
CA ARG A 617 -35.55 26.68 -23.73
C ARG A 617 -36.23 25.32 -23.77
N ALA A 618 -36.54 24.75 -22.62
CA ALA A 618 -37.33 23.51 -22.46
C ALA A 618 -38.85 23.76 -22.57
N ALA A 619 -39.27 24.96 -23.02
CA ALA A 619 -40.65 25.35 -23.17
C ALA A 619 -41.51 25.35 -21.88
N VAL A 620 -40.94 25.50 -20.72
CA VAL A 620 -41.65 25.60 -19.43
C VAL A 620 -42.19 27.03 -19.28
N PRO A 621 -43.50 27.23 -19.08
CA PRO A 621 -44.07 28.55 -18.94
C PRO A 621 -43.53 29.33 -17.72
N GLU A 622 -43.24 30.60 -17.85
CA GLU A 622 -42.69 31.47 -16.82
C GLU A 622 -43.55 31.49 -15.53
N LYS A 623 -44.87 31.44 -15.69
CA LYS A 623 -45.81 31.35 -14.55
C LYS A 623 -45.57 30.10 -13.69
N GLN A 624 -45.29 28.95 -14.31
CA GLN A 624 -44.99 27.73 -13.60
C GLN A 624 -43.62 27.80 -12.96
N GLN A 625 -42.62 28.32 -13.63
CA GLN A 625 -41.31 28.57 -13.06
C GLN A 625 -41.38 29.44 -11.81
N LYS A 626 -42.12 30.55 -11.84
CA LYS A 626 -42.29 31.46 -10.68
C LYS A 626 -43.00 30.79 -9.51
N LYS A 627 -44.00 29.93 -9.74
CA LYS A 627 -44.61 29.17 -8.69
C LYS A 627 -43.66 28.20 -7.98
N LEU A 628 -42.88 27.45 -8.77
CA LEU A 628 -41.84 26.53 -8.26
C LEU A 628 -40.78 27.30 -7.48
N TRP A 629 -40.27 28.43 -8.04
CA TRP A 629 -39.27 29.24 -7.36
C TRP A 629 -39.72 29.80 -6.01
N ASN A 630 -41.00 30.15 -5.88
CA ASN A 630 -41.58 30.60 -4.62
C ASN A 630 -41.70 29.44 -3.62
N ALA A 631 -42.07 28.24 -4.06
CA ALA A 631 -42.14 27.07 -3.21
C ALA A 631 -40.77 26.60 -2.70
N LEU A 632 -39.72 26.71 -3.56
CA LEU A 632 -38.36 26.33 -3.20
C LEU A 632 -37.64 27.38 -2.33
N GLY A 633 -38.00 28.65 -2.47
CA GLY A 633 -37.38 29.75 -1.73
C GLY A 633 -36.01 30.18 -2.21
N SER A 634 -35.48 31.30 -1.69
CA SER A 634 -34.20 31.87 -2.13
C SER A 634 -32.97 31.05 -1.68
N ALA A 635 -33.03 30.42 -0.51
CA ALA A 635 -31.96 29.62 0.05
C ALA A 635 -31.64 28.38 -0.79
N TYR A 636 -32.58 27.89 -1.57
CA TYR A 636 -32.40 26.78 -2.49
C TYR A 636 -31.31 27.05 -3.55
N PHE A 637 -31.33 28.22 -4.16
CA PHE A 637 -30.40 28.61 -5.22
C PHE A 637 -28.97 28.81 -4.72
N ALA A 638 -28.82 29.08 -3.43
CA ALA A 638 -27.52 29.17 -2.80
C ALA A 638 -26.75 27.83 -2.81
N ARG A 639 -27.48 26.70 -2.71
CA ARG A 639 -26.94 25.38 -2.41
C ARG A 639 -26.95 24.41 -3.57
N HIS A 640 -27.56 24.76 -4.71
CA HIS A 640 -27.68 23.87 -5.85
C HIS A 640 -27.07 24.48 -7.11
N GLN A 641 -26.49 23.64 -7.97
CA GLN A 641 -25.96 24.06 -9.27
C GLN A 641 -27.06 24.25 -10.28
N SER A 642 -26.85 25.11 -11.28
CA SER A 642 -27.81 25.36 -12.35
C SER A 642 -28.33 24.10 -13.05
N ARG A 643 -27.47 23.10 -13.27
CA ARG A 643 -27.85 21.79 -13.85
C ARG A 643 -28.70 20.92 -12.92
N GLU A 644 -28.43 21.01 -11.62
CA GLU A 644 -29.21 20.30 -10.58
C GLU A 644 -30.56 20.98 -10.40
N ILE A 645 -30.58 22.31 -10.35
CA ILE A 645 -31.81 23.11 -10.33
C ILE A 645 -32.67 22.79 -11.55
N LEU A 646 -32.06 22.71 -12.75
CA LEU A 646 -32.78 22.32 -13.94
C LEU A 646 -33.40 20.92 -13.83
N TRP A 647 -32.65 19.95 -13.31
CA TRP A 647 -33.12 18.57 -13.15
C TRP A 647 -34.24 18.47 -12.13
N HIS A 648 -34.12 19.13 -10.97
CA HIS A 648 -35.19 19.22 -9.98
C HIS A 648 -36.44 19.89 -10.57
N ALA A 649 -36.24 21.04 -11.22
CA ALA A 649 -37.32 21.78 -11.80
C ALA A 649 -38.03 21.01 -12.93
N ALA A 650 -37.30 20.31 -13.79
CA ALA A 650 -37.88 19.47 -14.85
C ALA A 650 -38.82 18.37 -14.29
N ASN A 651 -38.53 17.88 -13.09
CA ASN A 651 -39.34 16.85 -12.43
C ASN A 651 -40.48 17.42 -11.57
N LEU A 652 -40.36 18.66 -11.06
CA LEU A 652 -41.28 19.25 -10.11
C LEU A 652 -42.20 20.34 -10.67
N VAL A 653 -41.88 20.92 -11.84
CA VAL A 653 -42.50 22.14 -12.38
C VAL A 653 -44.01 21.95 -12.67
N HIS A 654 -44.41 20.75 -13.02
CA HIS A 654 -45.82 20.43 -13.33
C HIS A 654 -46.63 20.07 -12.11
N ASP A 655 -46.00 19.44 -11.13
CA ASP A 655 -46.63 19.06 -9.87
C ASP A 655 -45.57 19.02 -8.76
N PHE A 656 -45.67 19.92 -7.81
CA PHE A 656 -44.79 20.01 -6.64
C PHE A 656 -45.55 19.84 -5.32
N GLU A 657 -46.70 19.16 -5.38
CA GLU A 657 -47.47 18.74 -4.22
C GLU A 657 -47.49 17.20 -4.07
N THR A 658 -47.25 16.47 -5.17
CA THR A 658 -47.21 15.00 -5.16
C THR A 658 -45.79 14.49 -4.81
N PRO A 659 -45.68 13.56 -3.84
CA PRO A 659 -44.40 12.94 -3.54
C PRO A 659 -43.83 12.22 -4.75
N ILE A 660 -42.55 12.40 -5.00
CA ILE A 660 -41.83 11.81 -6.14
C ILE A 660 -40.39 11.42 -5.80
N VAL A 661 -39.97 10.28 -6.32
CA VAL A 661 -38.54 9.91 -6.38
C VAL A 661 -38.10 9.83 -7.81
N ARG A 662 -36.93 10.39 -8.10
CA ARG A 662 -36.22 10.27 -9.39
C ARG A 662 -34.76 10.02 -9.17
N SER A 663 -34.18 9.22 -10.04
CA SER A 663 -32.74 9.03 -10.06
C SER A 663 -32.16 9.23 -11.44
N ARG A 664 -30.85 9.51 -11.49
CA ARG A 664 -30.09 9.56 -12.75
C ARG A 664 -28.68 9.01 -12.52
N ILE A 665 -28.16 8.37 -13.55
CA ILE A 665 -26.77 7.92 -13.56
C ILE A 665 -25.86 9.13 -13.72
N LEU A 666 -24.79 9.20 -12.93
CA LEU A 666 -23.70 10.14 -13.13
C LEU A 666 -22.57 9.41 -13.87
N PRO A 667 -22.43 9.60 -15.21
CA PRO A 667 -21.59 8.73 -16.06
C PRO A 667 -20.11 8.75 -15.70
N GLN A 668 -19.65 9.78 -15.01
CA GLN A 668 -18.23 9.98 -14.67
C GLN A 668 -17.85 9.42 -13.30
N SER A 669 -18.80 8.89 -12.52
CA SER A 669 -18.57 8.57 -11.11
C SER A 669 -19.09 7.22 -10.64
N ASP A 670 -19.61 6.36 -11.52
CA ASP A 670 -20.26 5.09 -11.17
C ASP A 670 -21.23 5.24 -9.99
N SER A 671 -22.07 6.27 -10.04
CA SER A 671 -22.97 6.65 -8.97
C SER A 671 -24.33 7.02 -9.50
N PHE A 672 -25.34 6.91 -8.65
CA PHE A 672 -26.66 7.50 -8.88
C PHE A 672 -26.81 8.79 -8.10
N GLN A 673 -27.39 9.80 -8.77
CA GLN A 673 -27.98 10.94 -8.07
C GLN A 673 -29.48 10.67 -7.89
N VAL A 674 -29.95 10.65 -6.65
CA VAL A 674 -31.33 10.33 -6.28
C VAL A 674 -31.97 11.56 -5.64
N MET A 675 -33.08 12.01 -6.19
CA MET A 675 -33.93 13.07 -5.65
C MET A 675 -35.15 12.43 -4.95
N VAL A 676 -35.41 12.83 -3.71
CA VAL A 676 -36.58 12.45 -2.96
C VAL A 676 -37.34 13.73 -2.59
N PHE A 677 -38.55 13.86 -3.07
CA PHE A 677 -39.46 14.99 -2.77
C PHE A 677 -40.72 14.46 -2.14
N MET A 678 -41.04 14.87 -0.90
CA MET A 678 -42.20 14.43 -0.15
C MET A 678 -42.50 15.38 1.02
N PRO A 679 -43.72 15.32 1.62
CA PRO A 679 -44.00 16.07 2.83
C PRO A 679 -42.99 15.81 3.94
N ASN A 680 -42.61 16.86 4.66
CA ASN A 680 -41.67 16.76 5.76
C ASN A 680 -42.26 15.88 6.90
N GLY A 681 -41.39 15.13 7.57
CA GLY A 681 -41.79 14.24 8.63
C GLY A 681 -40.63 13.73 9.48
N PRO A 682 -40.93 13.11 10.63
CA PRO A 682 -39.90 12.67 11.56
C PRO A 682 -39.04 11.54 10.99
N ARG A 683 -37.73 11.58 11.24
CA ARG A 683 -36.74 10.52 10.92
C ARG A 683 -36.65 10.15 9.43
N LEU A 684 -37.14 10.98 8.52
CA LEU A 684 -37.18 10.66 7.09
C LEU A 684 -35.76 10.40 6.56
N PHE A 685 -34.82 11.27 6.89
CA PHE A 685 -33.45 11.13 6.43
C PHE A 685 -32.81 9.80 6.89
N ALA A 686 -32.96 9.44 8.17
CA ALA A 686 -32.46 8.18 8.71
C ALA A 686 -33.09 6.95 8.02
N ARG A 687 -34.37 7.01 7.73
CA ARG A 687 -35.11 5.93 7.02
C ARG A 687 -34.64 5.78 5.58
N LEU A 688 -34.43 6.88 4.86
CA LEU A 688 -33.87 6.87 3.51
C LEU A 688 -32.44 6.27 3.51
N CYS A 689 -31.58 6.68 4.44
CA CYS A 689 -30.25 6.10 4.59
C CYS A 689 -30.28 4.58 4.84
N ARG A 690 -31.28 4.07 5.59
CA ARG A 690 -31.46 2.62 5.79
C ARG A 690 -31.82 1.89 4.51
N ILE A 691 -32.64 2.49 3.64
CA ILE A 691 -32.98 1.90 2.35
C ILE A 691 -31.73 1.77 1.47
N PHE A 692 -30.94 2.82 1.34
CA PHE A 692 -29.68 2.76 0.57
C PHE A 692 -28.73 1.70 1.12
N SER A 693 -28.53 1.66 2.44
CA SER A 693 -27.62 0.68 3.06
C SER A 693 -28.10 -0.77 2.89
N ARG A 694 -29.43 -1.01 2.83
CA ARG A 694 -29.99 -2.35 2.58
C ARG A 694 -29.66 -2.87 1.19
N HIS A 695 -29.64 -1.99 0.20
CA HIS A 695 -29.23 -2.31 -1.16
C HIS A 695 -27.70 -2.38 -1.36
N GLY A 696 -26.92 -2.15 -0.30
CA GLY A 696 -25.47 -2.15 -0.38
C GLY A 696 -24.86 -0.90 -1.03
N PHE A 697 -25.66 0.19 -1.15
CA PHE A 697 -25.13 1.46 -1.63
C PHE A 697 -24.42 2.21 -0.53
N ASP A 698 -23.24 2.73 -0.87
CA ASP A 698 -22.52 3.69 -0.04
C ASP A 698 -22.99 5.11 -0.42
N ILE A 699 -23.48 5.86 0.58
CA ILE A 699 -23.85 7.25 0.39
C ILE A 699 -22.57 8.08 0.38
N LEU A 700 -22.32 8.83 -0.71
CA LEU A 700 -21.16 9.67 -0.89
C LEU A 700 -21.41 11.13 -0.48
N ALA A 701 -22.64 11.60 -0.71
CA ALA A 701 -23.07 12.91 -0.29
C ALA A 701 -24.60 12.93 -0.17
N ALA A 702 -25.09 13.75 0.74
CA ALA A 702 -26.51 14.01 0.89
C ALA A 702 -26.76 15.49 1.16
N ARG A 703 -27.79 16.06 0.54
CA ARG A 703 -28.31 17.39 0.83
C ARG A 703 -29.74 17.25 1.27
N ALA A 704 -30.02 17.71 2.46
CA ALA A 704 -31.37 17.79 2.99
C ALA A 704 -31.85 19.24 2.88
N PHE A 705 -32.96 19.45 2.17
CA PHE A 705 -33.51 20.78 1.98
C PHE A 705 -35.01 20.76 2.30
N ILE A 706 -35.47 21.70 3.13
CA ILE A 706 -36.89 21.88 3.46
C ILE A 706 -37.39 23.10 2.68
N THR A 707 -38.42 22.92 1.88
CA THR A 707 -39.04 23.95 1.06
C THR A 707 -39.92 24.86 1.90
N GLU A 708 -40.35 26.01 1.36
CA GLU A 708 -41.20 26.98 2.05
C GLU A 708 -42.62 26.41 2.37
N HIS A 709 -43.02 25.33 1.70
CA HIS A 709 -44.32 24.68 1.93
C HIS A 709 -44.22 23.36 2.69
N ASP A 710 -43.14 23.21 3.49
CA ASP A 710 -42.87 22.09 4.39
C ASP A 710 -42.78 20.71 3.71
N TYR A 711 -42.14 20.68 2.51
CA TYR A 711 -41.71 19.45 1.87
C TYR A 711 -40.20 19.30 2.01
N ILE A 712 -39.69 18.07 2.06
CA ILE A 712 -38.27 17.81 1.86
C ILE A 712 -37.97 17.68 0.38
N LEU A 713 -36.80 18.21 -0.03
CA LEU A 713 -36.19 17.97 -1.31
C LEU A 713 -34.77 17.46 -1.02
N ASP A 714 -34.71 16.15 -0.73
CA ASP A 714 -33.42 15.53 -0.41
C ASP A 714 -32.74 14.97 -1.67
N THR A 715 -31.47 15.26 -1.83
CA THR A 715 -30.68 14.78 -2.94
C THR A 715 -29.52 13.95 -2.41
N PHE A 716 -29.46 12.69 -2.81
CA PHE A 716 -28.40 11.75 -2.43
C PHE A 716 -27.53 11.45 -3.64
N ILE A 717 -26.22 11.30 -3.40
CA ILE A 717 -25.30 10.70 -4.35
C ILE A 717 -24.84 9.38 -3.74
N VAL A 718 -25.17 8.28 -4.42
CA VAL A 718 -24.91 6.93 -3.92
C VAL A 718 -23.99 6.16 -4.88
N GLN A 719 -22.95 5.53 -4.35
CA GLN A 719 -21.99 4.71 -5.12
C GLN A 719 -22.64 3.38 -5.48
N ILE A 720 -22.53 3.01 -6.74
CA ILE A 720 -22.94 1.69 -7.20
C ILE A 720 -21.93 0.65 -6.70
N PRO A 721 -22.35 -0.47 -6.08
CA PRO A 721 -21.43 -1.48 -5.64
C PRO A 721 -20.58 -2.03 -6.79
N SER A 722 -19.26 -2.12 -6.60
CA SER A 722 -18.28 -2.49 -7.63
C SER A 722 -18.42 -3.91 -8.21
N GLN A 723 -19.32 -4.71 -7.65
CA GLN A 723 -19.65 -6.05 -8.14
C GLN A 723 -20.59 -6.05 -9.36
N HIS A 724 -21.19 -4.92 -9.69
CA HIS A 724 -22.13 -4.78 -10.81
C HIS A 724 -21.43 -4.23 -12.05
N ALA A 725 -21.79 -4.77 -13.20
CA ALA A 725 -21.33 -4.28 -14.48
C ALA A 725 -22.16 -3.04 -14.91
N PRO A 726 -21.62 -2.13 -15.74
CA PRO A 726 -22.36 -0.97 -16.22
C PRO A 726 -23.68 -1.30 -16.94
N GLU A 727 -23.77 -2.49 -17.53
CA GLU A 727 -24.99 -3.00 -18.18
C GLU A 727 -26.15 -3.23 -17.21
N ASP A 728 -25.85 -3.48 -15.93
CA ASP A 728 -26.84 -3.74 -14.88
C ASP A 728 -27.41 -2.45 -14.27
N TYR A 729 -26.78 -1.28 -14.52
CA TYR A 729 -27.14 -0.02 -13.86
C TYR A 729 -28.61 0.39 -14.06
N PRO A 730 -29.23 0.25 -15.25
CA PRO A 730 -30.64 0.59 -15.43
C PRO A 730 -31.60 -0.25 -14.57
N ASP A 731 -31.31 -1.54 -14.42
CA ASP A 731 -32.14 -2.45 -13.64
C ASP A 731 -32.02 -2.15 -12.14
N ILE A 732 -30.80 -1.89 -11.66
CA ILE A 732 -30.52 -1.49 -10.28
C ILE A 732 -31.18 -0.15 -9.96
N GLN A 733 -31.09 0.82 -10.86
CA GLN A 733 -31.73 2.12 -10.78
C GLN A 733 -33.25 1.96 -10.64
N SER A 734 -33.86 1.16 -11.50
CA SER A 734 -35.30 0.92 -11.50
C SER A 734 -35.77 0.25 -10.23
N ALA A 735 -35.04 -0.72 -9.71
CA ALA A 735 -35.34 -1.41 -8.45
C ALA A 735 -35.26 -0.44 -7.25
N LEU A 736 -34.21 0.41 -7.20
CA LEU A 736 -34.06 1.42 -6.15
C LEU A 736 -35.18 2.45 -6.18
N GLU A 737 -35.54 2.97 -7.37
CA GLU A 737 -36.63 3.90 -7.51
C GLU A 737 -37.97 3.29 -7.10
N ALA A 738 -38.25 2.03 -7.44
CA ALA A 738 -39.48 1.33 -7.07
C ALA A 738 -39.63 1.22 -5.56
N GLU A 739 -38.54 0.86 -4.84
CA GLU A 739 -38.58 0.77 -3.38
C GLU A 739 -38.76 2.13 -2.70
N LEU A 740 -38.00 3.14 -3.16
CA LEU A 740 -38.13 4.49 -2.63
C LEU A 740 -39.54 5.07 -2.90
N ASN A 741 -40.12 4.82 -4.08
CA ASN A 741 -41.49 5.22 -4.40
C ASN A 741 -42.51 4.49 -3.50
N SER A 742 -42.31 3.20 -3.23
CA SER A 742 -43.15 2.47 -2.27
C SER A 742 -43.07 3.10 -0.87
N PHE A 743 -41.89 3.49 -0.44
CA PHE A 743 -41.68 4.16 0.85
C PHE A 743 -42.40 5.51 0.94
N ILE A 744 -42.29 6.39 -0.05
CA ILE A 744 -42.89 7.74 -0.01
C ILE A 744 -44.40 7.72 -0.08
N HIS A 745 -45.03 6.62 -0.60
CA HIS A 745 -46.47 6.44 -0.67
C HIS A 745 -47.03 5.68 0.55
N GLY A 746 -46.28 5.54 1.62
CA GLY A 746 -46.77 5.04 2.91
C GLY A 746 -46.79 3.52 3.04
N HIS A 747 -46.24 2.76 2.11
CA HIS A 747 -46.07 1.33 2.29
C HIS A 747 -44.93 1.07 3.30
N THR A 748 -45.21 0.35 4.37
CA THR A 748 -44.28 0.03 5.44
C THR A 748 -43.13 -0.78 4.89
N VAL A 749 -41.93 -0.17 4.84
CA VAL A 749 -40.67 -0.92 4.71
C VAL A 749 -40.49 -1.66 6.04
N ALA A 750 -40.35 -2.97 6.02
CA ALA A 750 -40.15 -3.77 7.21
C ALA A 750 -39.02 -3.21 8.07
N GLU A 751 -39.28 -2.97 9.35
CA GLU A 751 -38.25 -2.56 10.30
C GLU A 751 -37.18 -3.63 10.37
N ILE A 752 -36.00 -3.31 9.86
CA ILE A 752 -34.83 -4.19 9.96
C ILE A 752 -34.13 -3.85 11.26
N SER A 753 -34.18 -4.80 12.19
CA SER A 753 -33.30 -4.77 13.36
C SER A 753 -31.86 -4.71 12.94
N SER A 754 -31.06 -3.79 13.47
CA SER A 754 -29.66 -3.50 13.22
C SER A 754 -28.71 -4.63 13.65
N HIS A 755 -28.79 -5.82 13.04
CA HIS A 755 -28.12 -7.02 13.54
C HIS A 755 -26.93 -7.48 12.66
N SER A 756 -26.17 -6.60 12.04
CA SER A 756 -24.86 -7.04 11.52
C SER A 756 -23.81 -5.97 11.70
N ARG A 757 -23.37 -5.81 12.94
CA ARG A 757 -22.10 -5.13 13.26
C ARG A 757 -20.93 -6.02 12.85
N ARG A 758 -20.79 -6.36 11.57
CA ARG A 758 -19.60 -7.05 11.07
C ARG A 758 -18.49 -6.04 10.89
N ILE A 759 -17.76 -5.79 11.99
CA ILE A 759 -16.49 -5.09 11.97
C ILE A 759 -15.46 -6.01 11.29
N SER A 760 -14.70 -5.49 10.36
CA SER A 760 -13.66 -6.26 9.65
C SER A 760 -12.60 -6.76 10.64
N ARG A 761 -11.88 -7.82 10.25
CA ARG A 761 -10.77 -8.33 11.06
C ARG A 761 -9.70 -7.26 11.30
N ARG A 762 -9.43 -6.42 10.31
CA ARG A 762 -8.45 -5.32 10.37
C ARG A 762 -8.86 -4.23 11.37
N SER A 763 -10.11 -3.80 11.34
CA SER A 763 -10.63 -2.78 12.27
C SER A 763 -10.63 -3.23 13.73
N ARG A 764 -10.71 -4.54 14.02
CA ARG A 764 -10.61 -5.07 15.39
C ARG A 764 -9.22 -4.90 16.00
N TYR A 765 -8.17 -4.99 15.18
CA TYR A 765 -6.78 -4.89 15.64
C TYR A 765 -6.20 -3.48 15.49
N MET A 766 -6.84 -2.63 14.70
CA MET A 766 -6.53 -1.22 14.57
C MET A 766 -7.80 -0.41 14.92
N PRO A 767 -8.17 -0.33 16.21
CA PRO A 767 -9.38 0.35 16.63
C PRO A 767 -9.30 1.83 16.26
N ILE A 768 -10.25 2.29 15.47
CA ILE A 768 -10.48 3.69 15.21
C ILE A 768 -11.20 4.24 16.43
N ALA A 769 -10.50 5.06 17.21
CA ALA A 769 -11.16 5.78 18.29
C ALA A 769 -12.17 6.75 17.66
N PRO A 770 -13.48 6.64 17.93
CA PRO A 770 -14.44 7.60 17.41
C PRO A 770 -14.10 8.99 17.95
N SER A 771 -14.13 9.99 17.08
CA SER A 771 -13.93 11.39 17.46
C SER A 771 -15.03 12.26 16.88
N ILE A 772 -15.47 13.23 17.66
CA ILE A 772 -16.55 14.14 17.27
C ILE A 772 -16.10 15.56 17.62
N THR A 773 -16.16 16.43 16.63
CA THR A 773 -15.90 17.87 16.76
C THR A 773 -17.18 18.60 16.37
N ILE A 774 -17.62 19.55 17.19
CA ILE A 774 -18.76 20.42 16.91
C ILE A 774 -18.24 21.85 16.95
N THR A 775 -18.36 22.56 15.82
CA THR A 775 -17.86 23.92 15.66
C THR A 775 -19.00 24.80 15.19
N PRO A 776 -19.27 25.95 15.85
CA PRO A 776 -20.27 26.90 15.33
C PRO A 776 -19.79 27.52 14.02
N GLU A 777 -20.70 27.78 13.10
CA GLU A 777 -20.44 28.54 11.86
C GLU A 777 -20.40 30.04 12.19
N GLU A 778 -19.34 30.74 11.73
CA GLU A 778 -19.10 32.15 12.11
C GLU A 778 -20.19 33.10 11.58
N ASP A 779 -20.67 32.86 10.36
CA ASP A 779 -21.58 33.76 9.66
C ASP A 779 -23.06 33.40 9.82
N TYR A 780 -23.38 32.23 10.36
CA TYR A 780 -24.75 31.73 10.47
C TYR A 780 -25.08 31.32 11.91
N PRO A 781 -25.77 32.18 12.68
CA PRO A 781 -26.20 31.82 14.02
C PRO A 781 -27.10 30.58 13.98
N ASP A 782 -26.90 29.65 14.95
CA ASP A 782 -27.61 28.40 15.09
C ASP A 782 -27.19 27.28 14.09
N TRP A 783 -26.14 27.52 13.31
CA TRP A 783 -25.55 26.54 12.43
C TRP A 783 -24.24 26.00 13.00
N TYR A 784 -24.00 24.71 12.79
CA TYR A 784 -22.84 24.03 13.33
C TYR A 784 -22.27 23.06 12.29
N SER A 785 -20.96 23.00 12.21
CA SER A 785 -20.23 21.93 11.54
C SER A 785 -19.96 20.82 12.55
N VAL A 786 -20.33 19.60 12.20
CA VAL A 786 -20.12 18.41 13.02
C VAL A 786 -19.24 17.43 12.23
N GLU A 787 -18.01 17.28 12.66
CA GLU A 787 -17.08 16.30 12.07
C GLU A 787 -17.06 15.03 12.91
N ILE A 788 -17.26 13.89 12.27
CA ILE A 788 -17.31 12.58 12.92
C ILE A 788 -16.31 11.65 12.24
N THR A 789 -15.44 11.05 13.05
CA THR A 789 -14.60 9.95 12.61
C THR A 789 -15.04 8.67 13.32
N ALA A 790 -15.27 7.60 12.56
CA ALA A 790 -15.69 6.31 13.11
C ALA A 790 -15.22 5.13 12.25
N VAL A 791 -15.41 3.91 12.72
CA VAL A 791 -15.27 2.70 11.91
C VAL A 791 -16.39 2.64 10.88
N ASN A 792 -16.04 2.48 9.59
CA ASN A 792 -17.04 2.29 8.55
C ASN A 792 -17.80 0.98 8.76
N ARG A 793 -19.14 1.06 8.72
CA ARG A 793 -20.01 -0.10 8.83
C ARG A 793 -21.36 0.18 8.16
N PRO A 794 -22.10 -0.86 7.75
CA PRO A 794 -23.46 -0.68 7.26
C PRO A 794 -24.33 0.08 8.28
N PHE A 795 -25.21 0.92 7.78
CA PHE A 795 -26.15 1.74 8.56
C PHE A 795 -25.54 2.85 9.42
N LEU A 796 -24.24 3.09 9.35
CA LEU A 796 -23.54 4.11 10.15
C LEU A 796 -24.21 5.49 10.05
N LEU A 797 -24.46 5.96 8.83
CA LEU A 797 -25.09 7.26 8.58
C LEU A 797 -26.54 7.31 9.12
N ALA A 798 -27.27 6.22 8.99
CA ALA A 798 -28.63 6.14 9.53
C ALA A 798 -28.63 6.24 11.07
N ASP A 799 -27.69 5.55 11.73
CA ASP A 799 -27.56 5.60 13.18
C ASP A 799 -27.18 7.02 13.68
N MET A 800 -26.27 7.70 12.98
CA MET A 800 -25.93 9.10 13.29
C MET A 800 -27.14 10.05 13.09
N ALA A 801 -27.90 9.85 12.03
CA ALA A 801 -29.11 10.64 11.75
C ALA A 801 -30.19 10.45 12.81
N GLU A 802 -30.34 9.25 13.37
CA GLU A 802 -31.24 8.99 14.50
C GLU A 802 -30.83 9.76 15.76
N VAL A 803 -29.52 9.83 16.03
CA VAL A 803 -28.99 10.61 17.18
C VAL A 803 -29.22 12.10 16.97
N PHE A 804 -28.99 12.63 15.77
CA PHE A 804 -29.30 14.04 15.45
C PHE A 804 -30.75 14.34 15.67
N PHE A 805 -31.67 13.49 15.19
CA PHE A 805 -33.07 13.65 15.38
C PHE A 805 -33.47 13.65 16.88
N ALA A 806 -32.91 12.72 17.67
CA ALA A 806 -33.18 12.60 19.10
C ALA A 806 -32.78 13.84 19.91
N HIS A 807 -31.83 14.64 19.40
CA HIS A 807 -31.31 15.87 20.01
C HIS A 807 -31.84 17.15 19.35
N ASN A 808 -32.94 17.09 18.58
CA ASN A 808 -33.49 18.21 17.82
C ASN A 808 -32.48 18.93 16.90
N VAL A 809 -31.58 18.15 16.31
CA VAL A 809 -30.59 18.67 15.38
C VAL A 809 -31.04 18.37 13.96
N SER A 810 -31.31 19.40 13.18
CA SER A 810 -31.75 19.28 11.79
C SER A 810 -30.56 19.20 10.86
N LEU A 811 -30.42 18.09 10.15
CA LEU A 811 -29.38 17.93 9.13
C LEU A 811 -29.70 18.80 7.91
N ARG A 812 -28.67 19.50 7.39
CA ARG A 812 -28.79 20.34 6.18
C ARG A 812 -27.90 19.84 5.05
N TYR A 813 -26.71 19.39 5.38
CA TYR A 813 -25.78 18.83 4.42
C TYR A 813 -24.96 17.75 5.10
N ALA A 814 -24.72 16.66 4.39
CA ALA A 814 -23.82 15.60 4.82
C ALA A 814 -22.85 15.29 3.69
N LYS A 815 -21.60 15.26 4.01
CA LYS A 815 -20.53 14.80 3.14
C LYS A 815 -19.86 13.60 3.76
N ILE A 816 -19.96 12.48 3.07
CA ILE A 816 -19.52 11.20 3.55
C ILE A 816 -18.22 10.84 2.87
N SER A 817 -17.19 10.67 3.65
CA SER A 817 -15.86 10.28 3.16
C SER A 817 -15.44 8.94 3.75
N THR A 818 -15.75 7.88 3.03
CA THR A 818 -15.31 6.54 3.41
C THR A 818 -13.92 6.28 2.87
N LEU A 819 -13.00 5.97 3.77
CA LEU A 819 -11.60 5.67 3.49
C LEU A 819 -11.31 4.24 3.96
N ASP A 820 -11.62 3.25 3.11
CA ASP A 820 -11.54 1.83 3.44
C ASP A 820 -12.43 1.49 4.66
N GLU A 821 -11.85 1.28 5.83
CA GLU A 821 -12.56 0.91 7.06
C GLU A 821 -12.85 2.12 7.98
N ARG A 822 -12.47 3.32 7.58
CA ARG A 822 -12.69 4.56 8.33
C ARG A 822 -13.68 5.46 7.61
N ALA A 823 -14.69 5.91 8.33
CA ALA A 823 -15.59 6.98 7.92
C ALA A 823 -15.10 8.31 8.53
N GLU A 824 -14.95 9.33 7.69
CA GLU A 824 -14.70 10.73 8.08
C GLU A 824 -15.85 11.57 7.50
N ASP A 825 -16.88 11.75 8.28
CA ASP A 825 -18.11 12.37 7.82
C ASP A 825 -18.23 13.79 8.37
N SER A 826 -18.59 14.72 7.50
CA SER A 826 -18.83 16.12 7.85
C SER A 826 -20.29 16.44 7.65
N PHE A 827 -20.91 17.04 8.68
CA PHE A 827 -22.31 17.42 8.68
C PHE A 827 -22.46 18.90 8.94
N THR A 828 -23.23 19.59 8.13
CA THR A 828 -23.74 20.93 8.43
C THR A 828 -25.13 20.78 9.01
N VAL A 829 -25.33 21.22 10.24
CA VAL A 829 -26.55 21.03 10.99
C VAL A 829 -27.09 22.36 11.52
N PHE A 830 -28.39 22.43 11.70
CA PHE A 830 -29.09 23.54 12.32
C PHE A 830 -29.70 23.11 13.66
N SER A 831 -29.46 23.86 14.73
CA SER A 831 -30.10 23.63 16.02
C SER A 831 -30.06 24.87 16.91
N LEU A 832 -31.20 25.24 17.45
CA LEU A 832 -31.31 26.30 18.46
C LEU A 832 -30.71 25.86 19.81
N ASP A 833 -30.75 24.57 20.08
CA ASP A 833 -30.39 24.00 21.38
C ASP A 833 -28.84 23.84 21.54
N LEU A 834 -28.10 23.73 20.47
CA LEU A 834 -26.64 23.52 20.50
C LEU A 834 -25.85 24.75 21.00
N LYS A 835 -26.50 25.89 21.22
CA LYS A 835 -25.90 27.02 21.99
C LYS A 835 -25.62 26.63 23.44
N ASN A 836 -26.30 25.62 23.96
CA ASN A 836 -26.10 25.16 25.33
C ASN A 836 -24.97 24.09 25.35
N PRO A 837 -23.84 24.34 26.04
CA PRO A 837 -22.71 23.42 26.11
C PRO A 837 -23.07 22.04 26.70
N LYS A 838 -24.11 21.96 27.54
CA LYS A 838 -24.58 20.68 28.09
C LYS A 838 -25.24 19.82 27.02
N ILE A 839 -25.98 20.44 26.11
CA ILE A 839 -26.65 19.73 25.00
C ILE A 839 -25.61 19.30 23.98
N GLN A 840 -24.59 20.15 23.67
CA GLN A 840 -23.45 19.73 22.84
C GLN A 840 -22.74 18.52 23.44
N SER A 841 -22.48 18.55 24.75
CA SER A 841 -21.83 17.43 25.45
C SER A 841 -22.68 16.17 25.43
N SER A 842 -24.01 16.29 25.62
CA SER A 842 -24.96 15.16 25.53
C SER A 842 -24.98 14.57 24.12
N LEU A 843 -25.09 15.38 23.09
CA LEU A 843 -25.05 14.95 21.69
C LEU A 843 -23.75 14.21 21.39
N LYS A 844 -22.61 14.79 21.79
CA LYS A 844 -21.29 14.20 21.60
C LYS A 844 -21.17 12.84 22.29
N GLN A 845 -21.64 12.73 23.52
CA GLN A 845 -21.62 11.48 24.29
C GLN A 845 -22.51 10.42 23.64
N THR A 846 -23.75 10.75 23.26
CA THR A 846 -24.66 9.79 22.61
C THR A 846 -24.11 9.31 21.28
N LEU A 847 -23.51 10.20 20.47
CA LEU A 847 -22.83 9.81 19.24
C LEU A 847 -21.65 8.87 19.53
N LEU A 848 -20.79 9.16 20.53
CA LEU A 848 -19.68 8.30 20.90
C LEU A 848 -20.15 6.91 21.34
N GLU A 849 -21.22 6.83 22.14
CA GLU A 849 -21.80 5.55 22.58
C GLU A 849 -22.35 4.74 21.40
N GLN A 850 -22.95 5.40 20.42
CA GLN A 850 -23.51 4.73 19.22
C GLN A 850 -22.40 4.27 18.25
N LEU A 851 -21.27 4.98 18.22
CA LEU A 851 -20.13 4.72 17.31
C LEU A 851 -19.09 3.75 17.90
N SER A 852 -19.12 3.50 19.19
CA SER A 852 -18.29 2.53 19.90
C SER A 852 -18.89 1.12 19.80
#